data_d4f615e8a9f5e29e2479dcc43887bb42
#
_entry.id   d4f615e8a9f5e29e2479dcc43887bb42
#
_cell.length_a   1.000
_cell.length_b   1.000
_cell.length_c   1.000
_cell.angle_alpha   90.00
_cell.angle_beta   90.00
_cell.angle_gamma   90.00
#
_symmetry.space_group_name_H-M   'P 1'
#
loop_
_entity.id
_entity.type
_entity.pdbx_description
1 polymer ?
#
loop_
_entity_poly.entity_id
_entity_poly.type
_entity_poly.pdbx_seq_one_letter_code
_entity_poly.pdbx_strand_id
1 'polypeptide(L)'
;MEFSFTPNESNKDPLKEYGRNLTDLAMQNKLEPVINRDDEIRSLIRILSRKTKNNPVLVGEPGVGKTAIVEGLARKIVENEVPEDLKGKDIIELDMASMIAGTQFRGQFEERIKAVLKKVEASNGNIILFIDEIHMIVGAGSTNEGSMDAANILKPMMARGQLHLIGATTLDEYREKIEKDPALERRMQKVMIDEPSIDDTITILRGIKERYETYHEVKIEDEALVAAANLSSRYISDRFLPDKAIDLIDEAAANIKTEMNYLPEELQKVQQNIARLELEKVALKNEKETKKNQDRIATIDKELNVLKEKEKLLKANWDEEKEDIQKLSSTKQNIEQLKSKLPILQSEGKYVEASKIMYVLIPELQKTLKFYENKINNKKHRLIKELVDAEEVATIVSHWTKIPVSKLLEAQKEKLMNLEKSLSKRVKGQDEAIKLVSETIRRAKANINDPNRPIGSFLFLGPTGIGKTELAKALAENLFDDENRIIRLDMSEYMEKHSVSKLIGSPPGYIGYEKGGQLTEKVRQNPYSIVLFDEIEKANIDVLNLLLQIMDNGALTDSRGRLINFRNTIIIMTSNIGATDDETLPKNAQDEQIKELKKLLLNNQLKPEFVNRIDEVIKFNSLDKKVIEQIVLLEINKLKLRLFRNQNITINVDDEVISFIAKNAYDEAFGARPIRRYIQNNLESKLASLIIDNKIKSNDNIPVIIDKNEIKVVTKKDEFN
;
A
#
# COMPACT_ATOMS: atom_id res chain seq x y z
N MET A 1 8.33 49.72 43.82
CA MET A 1 9.07 48.50 43.47
C MET A 1 9.19 48.48 41.93
N GLU A 2 10.31 48.99 41.46
CA GLU A 2 10.64 48.95 40.00
C GLU A 2 11.10 47.55 39.66
N PHE A 3 10.36 46.88 38.81
CA PHE A 3 10.81 45.63 38.18
C PHE A 3 11.76 46.00 37.05
N SER A 4 13.07 45.93 37.29
CA SER A 4 14.08 45.98 36.26
C SER A 4 14.06 44.67 35.48
N PHE A 5 13.50 44.71 34.28
CA PHE A 5 13.72 43.70 33.27
C PHE A 5 15.18 43.79 32.79
N THR A 6 16.02 42.89 33.25
CA THR A 6 17.30 42.64 32.58
C THR A 6 17.05 41.75 31.38
N PRO A 7 17.30 42.20 30.14
CA PRO A 7 17.33 41.30 29.00
C PRO A 7 18.63 40.52 29.09
N ASN A 8 18.54 39.26 29.46
CA ASN A 8 19.62 38.33 29.30
C ASN A 8 19.61 37.84 27.83
N GLU A 9 19.97 38.74 26.92
CA GLU A 9 20.26 38.38 25.53
C GLU A 9 21.56 37.58 25.53
N SER A 10 21.42 36.26 25.61
CA SER A 10 22.47 35.35 25.20
C SER A 10 22.81 35.68 23.74
N ASN A 11 24.08 36.05 23.49
CA ASN A 11 24.68 36.42 22.20
C ASN A 11 24.78 35.17 21.28
N LYS A 12 23.69 34.43 21.10
CA LYS A 12 23.61 33.27 20.24
C LYS A 12 23.40 33.74 18.81
N ASP A 13 24.21 33.22 17.89
CA ASP A 13 24.11 33.52 16.46
C ASP A 13 22.78 32.96 15.92
N PRO A 14 21.83 33.84 15.45
CA PRO A 14 20.52 33.41 14.97
C PRO A 14 20.58 32.36 13.86
N LEU A 15 21.63 32.39 13.02
CA LEU A 15 21.85 31.41 11.95
C LEU A 15 22.23 30.04 12.50
N LYS A 16 22.87 29.97 13.67
CA LYS A 16 23.17 28.68 14.31
C LYS A 16 22.01 28.15 15.15
N GLU A 17 21.13 29.02 15.59
CA GLU A 17 19.97 28.63 16.39
C GLU A 17 18.80 28.13 15.53
N TYR A 18 18.56 28.78 14.38
CA TYR A 18 17.42 28.49 13.50
C TYR A 18 17.83 27.97 12.11
N GLY A 19 19.13 27.78 11.85
CA GLY A 19 19.65 27.36 10.54
C GLY A 19 20.56 26.16 10.63
N ARG A 20 20.49 25.32 9.60
CA ARG A 20 21.38 24.18 9.36
C ARG A 20 22.28 24.47 8.17
N ASN A 21 23.59 24.51 8.35
CA ASN A 21 24.52 24.77 7.26
C ASN A 21 24.73 23.49 6.44
N LEU A 22 24.16 23.45 5.23
CA LEU A 22 24.26 22.30 4.33
C LEU A 22 25.67 22.17 3.74
N THR A 23 26.39 23.29 3.53
CA THR A 23 27.76 23.27 3.02
C THR A 23 28.71 22.66 4.04
N ASP A 24 28.58 22.98 5.33
CA ASP A 24 29.37 22.33 6.40
C ASP A 24 29.09 20.83 6.49
N LEU A 25 27.85 20.42 6.31
CA LEU A 25 27.47 19.01 6.31
C LEU A 25 28.02 18.29 5.07
N ALA A 26 28.07 18.97 3.92
CA ALA A 26 28.70 18.43 2.73
C ALA A 26 30.23 18.21 2.94
N MET A 27 30.92 19.19 3.56
CA MET A 27 32.34 19.05 3.94
C MET A 27 32.59 17.88 4.88
N GLN A 28 31.66 17.60 5.79
CA GLN A 28 31.69 16.46 6.71
C GLN A 28 31.24 15.14 6.08
N ASN A 29 30.88 15.13 4.80
CA ASN A 29 30.34 13.99 4.05
C ASN A 29 29.10 13.35 4.73
N LYS A 30 28.28 14.18 5.38
CA LYS A 30 27.04 13.75 6.08
C LYS A 30 25.80 13.80 5.20
N LEU A 31 25.86 14.51 4.06
CA LEU A 31 24.75 14.59 3.11
C LEU A 31 24.67 13.33 2.25
N GLU A 32 23.46 13.00 1.81
CA GLU A 32 23.22 11.88 0.90
C GLU A 32 23.74 12.17 -0.51
N PRO A 33 24.18 11.14 -1.25
CA PRO A 33 24.56 11.33 -2.65
C PRO A 33 23.31 11.66 -3.48
N VAL A 34 23.40 12.72 -4.27
CA VAL A 34 22.32 13.11 -5.20
C VAL A 34 22.62 12.53 -6.56
N ILE A 35 21.67 11.77 -7.09
CA ILE A 35 21.84 10.96 -8.29
C ILE A 35 20.75 11.35 -9.30
N ASN A 36 21.16 11.47 -10.58
CA ASN A 36 20.28 11.79 -11.72
C ASN A 36 19.46 13.09 -11.55
N ARG A 37 20.07 14.15 -10.94
CA ARG A 37 19.45 15.48 -10.77
C ARG A 37 20.36 16.61 -11.26
N ASP A 38 21.30 16.30 -12.15
CA ASP A 38 22.26 17.27 -12.65
C ASP A 38 21.63 18.41 -13.44
N ASP A 39 20.57 18.17 -14.19
CA ASP A 39 19.89 19.19 -14.99
C ASP A 39 19.14 20.19 -14.11
N GLU A 40 18.49 19.70 -13.03
CA GLU A 40 17.84 20.55 -12.05
C GLU A 40 18.86 21.38 -11.27
N ILE A 41 19.97 20.78 -10.83
CA ILE A 41 21.07 21.50 -10.16
C ILE A 41 21.69 22.55 -11.10
N ARG A 42 21.92 22.23 -12.38
CA ARG A 42 22.38 23.20 -13.38
C ARG A 42 21.40 24.36 -13.58
N SER A 43 20.08 24.05 -13.51
CA SER A 43 19.04 25.09 -13.60
C SER A 43 19.07 26.00 -12.39
N LEU A 44 19.26 25.46 -11.15
CA LEU A 44 19.45 26.25 -9.95
C LEU A 44 20.66 27.17 -10.07
N ILE A 45 21.81 26.63 -10.47
CA ILE A 45 23.07 27.40 -10.68
C ILE A 45 22.83 28.54 -11.66
N ARG A 46 22.20 28.27 -12.81
CA ARG A 46 21.88 29.25 -13.84
C ARG A 46 20.97 30.35 -13.33
N ILE A 47 19.97 30.02 -12.50
CA ILE A 47 19.05 31.03 -11.96
C ILE A 47 19.74 31.86 -10.89
N LEU A 48 20.49 31.27 -9.97
CA LEU A 48 21.25 31.97 -8.92
C LEU A 48 22.28 32.96 -9.50
N SER A 49 22.86 32.69 -10.68
CA SER A 49 23.83 33.57 -11.38
C SER A 49 23.13 34.66 -12.20
N ARG A 50 21.80 34.79 -12.20
CA ARG A 50 21.12 35.88 -12.93
C ARG A 50 21.18 37.20 -12.18
N LYS A 51 21.13 38.29 -12.91
CA LYS A 51 21.05 39.64 -12.36
C LYS A 51 19.66 39.95 -11.74
N THR A 52 18.63 39.38 -12.33
CA THR A 52 17.20 39.56 -11.88
C THR A 52 16.52 38.20 -11.86
N LYS A 53 15.49 38.03 -11.02
CA LYS A 53 14.80 36.74 -10.80
C LYS A 53 15.81 35.62 -10.47
N ASN A 54 16.73 35.95 -9.57
CA ASN A 54 17.83 35.07 -9.16
C ASN A 54 17.48 34.19 -7.95
N ASN A 55 16.18 34.10 -7.60
CA ASN A 55 15.69 33.28 -6.50
C ASN A 55 14.86 32.12 -7.08
N PRO A 56 15.43 30.91 -7.18
CA PRO A 56 14.70 29.75 -7.66
C PRO A 56 13.68 29.24 -6.61
N VAL A 57 12.56 28.72 -7.10
CA VAL A 57 11.59 27.97 -6.30
C VAL A 57 11.43 26.60 -6.92
N LEU A 58 11.81 25.56 -6.18
CA LEU A 58 11.59 24.16 -6.52
C LEU A 58 10.13 23.82 -6.28
N VAL A 59 9.43 23.45 -7.34
CA VAL A 59 7.99 23.13 -7.29
C VAL A 59 7.78 21.71 -7.75
N GLY A 60 7.23 20.88 -6.90
CA GLY A 60 6.98 19.47 -7.20
C GLY A 60 6.23 18.79 -6.08
N GLU A 61 5.74 17.61 -6.32
CA GLU A 61 4.99 16.82 -5.33
C GLU A 61 5.85 16.48 -4.09
N PRO A 62 5.24 16.17 -2.94
CA PRO A 62 6.00 15.76 -1.76
C PRO A 62 6.77 14.47 -2.03
N GLY A 63 8.00 14.36 -1.52
CA GLY A 63 8.80 13.15 -1.66
C GLY A 63 9.53 12.96 -3.00
N VAL A 64 9.46 13.93 -3.97
CA VAL A 64 10.19 13.83 -5.25
C VAL A 64 11.68 14.20 -5.16
N GLY A 65 12.16 14.62 -3.99
CA GLY A 65 13.57 14.92 -3.74
C GLY A 65 13.96 16.38 -3.94
N LYS A 66 13.06 17.36 -3.66
CA LYS A 66 13.35 18.79 -3.75
C LYS A 66 14.53 19.21 -2.87
N THR A 67 14.55 18.78 -1.62
CA THR A 67 15.62 19.08 -0.63
C THR A 67 16.94 18.45 -1.06
N ALA A 68 16.93 17.23 -1.60
CA ALA A 68 18.11 16.55 -2.12
C ALA A 68 18.82 17.36 -3.23
N ILE A 69 18.08 18.04 -4.11
CA ILE A 69 18.67 18.88 -5.17
C ILE A 69 19.48 20.05 -4.57
N VAL A 70 19.00 20.64 -3.47
CA VAL A 70 19.74 21.71 -2.77
C VAL A 70 20.96 21.15 -2.04
N GLU A 71 20.86 19.99 -1.45
CA GLU A 71 22.00 19.26 -0.87
C GLU A 71 23.05 18.91 -1.94
N GLY A 72 22.62 18.52 -3.15
CA GLY A 72 23.49 18.31 -4.31
C GLY A 72 24.20 19.58 -4.75
N LEU A 73 23.53 20.72 -4.73
CA LEU A 73 24.15 22.02 -4.99
C LEU A 73 25.22 22.34 -3.92
N ALA A 74 24.92 22.08 -2.63
CA ALA A 74 25.90 22.30 -1.55
C ALA A 74 27.16 21.44 -1.75
N ARG A 75 27.05 20.19 -2.17
CA ARG A 75 28.18 19.33 -2.51
C ARG A 75 29.00 19.88 -3.68
N LYS A 76 28.33 20.30 -4.77
CA LYS A 76 29.01 20.90 -5.93
C LYS A 76 29.75 22.19 -5.57
N ILE A 77 29.26 22.98 -4.62
CA ILE A 77 29.96 24.16 -4.10
C ILE A 77 31.26 23.74 -3.38
N VAL A 78 31.19 22.74 -2.51
CA VAL A 78 32.36 22.21 -1.77
C VAL A 78 33.38 21.60 -2.71
N GLU A 79 32.94 20.88 -3.73
CA GLU A 79 33.79 20.25 -4.75
C GLU A 79 34.33 21.25 -5.78
N ASN A 80 33.96 22.54 -5.69
CA ASN A 80 34.30 23.62 -6.62
C ASN A 80 33.79 23.39 -8.06
N GLU A 81 32.74 22.60 -8.24
CA GLU A 81 32.10 22.32 -9.53
C GLU A 81 31.01 23.36 -9.89
N VAL A 82 31.18 24.60 -9.45
CA VAL A 82 30.25 25.70 -9.69
C VAL A 82 30.97 26.90 -10.27
N PRO A 83 30.27 27.85 -10.95
CA PRO A 83 30.84 29.11 -11.40
C PRO A 83 31.50 29.92 -10.27
N GLU A 84 32.46 30.79 -10.63
CA GLU A 84 33.19 31.61 -9.65
C GLU A 84 32.31 32.40 -8.70
N ASP A 85 31.16 32.87 -9.17
CA ASP A 85 30.21 33.67 -8.38
C ASP A 85 29.55 32.87 -7.24
N LEU A 86 29.58 31.54 -7.29
CA LEU A 86 28.99 30.64 -6.30
C LEU A 86 30.02 29.90 -5.45
N LYS A 87 31.30 29.97 -5.81
CA LYS A 87 32.39 29.33 -5.03
C LYS A 87 32.50 29.95 -3.64
N GLY A 88 32.69 29.12 -2.65
CA GLY A 88 32.87 29.52 -1.26
C GLY A 88 31.64 30.13 -0.59
N LYS A 89 30.45 29.99 -1.20
CA LYS A 89 29.18 30.38 -0.55
C LYS A 89 28.64 29.27 0.33
N ASP A 90 28.03 29.70 1.43
CA ASP A 90 27.34 28.79 2.35
C ASP A 90 25.85 28.69 2.00
N ILE A 91 25.30 27.46 1.97
CA ILE A 91 23.88 27.23 1.89
C ILE A 91 23.35 26.94 3.30
N ILE A 92 22.47 27.80 3.80
CA ILE A 92 21.87 27.66 5.11
C ILE A 92 20.38 27.36 4.94
N GLU A 93 19.97 26.16 5.37
CA GLU A 93 18.57 25.76 5.47
C GLU A 93 17.95 26.38 6.71
N LEU A 94 16.82 27.07 6.57
CA LEU A 94 16.11 27.71 7.66
C LEU A 94 14.99 26.80 8.18
N ASP A 95 15.07 26.44 9.46
CA ASP A 95 14.03 25.67 10.14
C ASP A 95 12.86 26.57 10.55
N MET A 96 11.82 26.59 9.72
CA MET A 96 10.62 27.38 9.95
C MET A 96 9.84 26.91 11.17
N ALA A 97 9.85 25.61 11.48
CA ALA A 97 9.15 25.05 12.64
C ALA A 97 9.79 25.54 13.94
N SER A 98 11.13 25.51 14.05
CA SER A 98 11.88 26.05 15.19
C SER A 98 11.70 27.57 15.35
N MET A 99 11.54 28.29 14.26
CA MET A 99 11.29 29.73 14.29
C MET A 99 9.92 30.11 14.84
N ILE A 100 8.91 29.26 14.62
CA ILE A 100 7.53 29.44 15.09
C ILE A 100 7.38 28.89 16.51
N ALA A 101 8.11 27.84 16.87
CA ALA A 101 8.01 27.18 18.16
C ALA A 101 8.33 28.15 19.31
N GLY A 102 7.47 28.15 20.35
CA GLY A 102 7.64 28.99 21.55
C GLY A 102 7.33 30.48 21.35
N THR A 103 6.85 30.93 20.19
CA THR A 103 6.39 32.30 19.99
C THR A 103 4.95 32.43 20.53
N GLN A 104 4.78 33.10 21.65
CA GLN A 104 3.46 33.43 22.19
C GLN A 104 2.82 34.64 21.49
N PHE A 105 3.64 35.51 20.93
CA PHE A 105 3.22 36.72 20.23
C PHE A 105 3.87 36.77 18.84
N ARG A 106 3.10 37.20 17.88
CA ARG A 106 3.48 37.35 16.47
C ARG A 106 4.75 38.17 16.25
N GLY A 107 4.95 39.25 17.04
CA GLY A 107 6.13 40.10 16.95
C GLY A 107 7.44 39.35 17.18
N GLN A 108 7.44 38.30 18.00
CA GLN A 108 8.63 37.49 18.27
C GLN A 108 9.11 36.72 17.03
N PHE A 109 8.19 36.18 16.25
CA PHE A 109 8.52 35.50 14.97
C PHE A 109 9.11 36.50 13.97
N GLU A 110 8.50 37.69 13.84
CA GLU A 110 9.03 38.76 12.96
C GLU A 110 10.42 39.21 13.40
N GLU A 111 10.68 39.32 14.67
CA GLU A 111 12.00 39.68 15.22
C GLU A 111 13.06 38.62 14.91
N ARG A 112 12.72 37.33 15.06
CA ARG A 112 13.61 36.20 14.71
C ARG A 112 13.97 36.23 13.22
N ILE A 113 12.98 36.37 12.34
CA ILE A 113 13.25 36.47 10.87
C ILE A 113 14.12 37.69 10.58
N LYS A 114 13.82 38.88 11.16
CA LYS A 114 14.63 40.07 10.93
C LYS A 114 16.07 39.91 11.44
N ALA A 115 16.28 39.20 12.55
CA ALA A 115 17.62 38.93 13.07
C ALA A 115 18.41 37.99 12.10
N VAL A 116 17.78 36.92 11.58
CA VAL A 116 18.40 36.04 10.56
C VAL A 116 18.73 36.83 9.31
N LEU A 117 17.78 37.61 8.78
CA LEU A 117 17.97 38.36 7.53
C LEU A 117 19.05 39.42 7.63
N LYS A 118 19.17 40.12 8.80
CA LYS A 118 20.28 41.07 9.06
C LYS A 118 21.64 40.37 8.98
N LYS A 119 21.76 39.14 9.47
CA LYS A 119 22.98 38.34 9.37
C LYS A 119 23.31 37.94 7.92
N VAL A 120 22.27 37.50 7.18
CA VAL A 120 22.43 37.20 5.75
C VAL A 120 22.86 38.42 4.95
N GLU A 121 22.27 39.60 5.21
CA GLU A 121 22.66 40.87 4.58
C GLU A 121 24.10 41.24 4.92
N ALA A 122 24.50 41.08 6.18
CA ALA A 122 25.88 41.36 6.63
C ALA A 122 26.94 40.44 6.00
N SER A 123 26.55 39.30 5.45
CA SER A 123 27.45 38.38 4.73
C SER A 123 27.82 38.84 3.33
N ASN A 124 27.26 39.95 2.86
CA ASN A 124 27.51 40.51 1.52
C ASN A 124 27.31 39.50 0.37
N GLY A 125 26.28 38.65 0.47
CA GLY A 125 25.91 37.68 -0.55
C GLY A 125 26.70 36.36 -0.52
N ASN A 126 27.46 36.09 0.54
CA ASN A 126 28.13 34.81 0.75
C ASN A 126 27.22 33.70 1.24
N ILE A 127 26.01 34.05 1.70
CA ILE A 127 25.03 33.11 2.20
C ILE A 127 23.87 32.99 1.20
N ILE A 128 23.54 31.74 0.82
CA ILE A 128 22.33 31.38 0.11
C ILE A 128 21.37 30.76 1.14
N LEU A 129 20.22 31.40 1.31
CA LEU A 129 19.20 30.91 2.23
C LEU A 129 18.34 29.87 1.52
N PHE A 130 18.18 28.71 2.13
CA PHE A 130 17.24 27.70 1.66
C PHE A 130 16.04 27.63 2.62
N ILE A 131 14.84 27.68 2.08
CA ILE A 131 13.59 27.58 2.86
C ILE A 131 12.73 26.48 2.25
N ASP A 132 12.65 25.37 2.98
CA ASP A 132 11.67 24.36 2.66
C ASP A 132 10.29 24.83 3.09
N GLU A 133 9.24 24.41 2.40
CA GLU A 133 7.87 24.86 2.61
C GLU A 133 7.72 26.41 2.61
N ILE A 134 8.35 27.05 1.63
CA ILE A 134 8.38 28.52 1.52
C ILE A 134 6.98 29.18 1.56
N HIS A 135 5.93 28.42 1.22
CA HIS A 135 4.55 28.87 1.30
C HIS A 135 4.13 29.23 2.75
N MET A 136 4.81 28.68 3.77
CA MET A 136 4.57 29.02 5.17
C MET A 136 4.90 30.49 5.50
N ILE A 137 5.81 31.11 4.75
CA ILE A 137 6.17 32.50 4.94
C ILE A 137 5.09 33.44 4.40
N VAL A 138 4.40 33.00 3.34
CA VAL A 138 3.35 33.79 2.68
C VAL A 138 2.04 33.57 3.43
N GLY A 139 1.55 34.60 4.15
CA GLY A 139 0.34 34.51 4.95
C GLY A 139 0.58 34.07 6.40
N ALA A 140 1.82 33.81 6.81
CA ALA A 140 2.14 33.60 8.22
C ALA A 140 1.83 34.87 9.00
N GLY A 141 0.64 34.89 9.56
CA GLY A 141 0.19 36.00 10.42
C GLY A 141 -1.05 36.77 9.95
N SER A 142 -1.76 36.38 8.89
CA SER A 142 -2.97 37.09 8.45
C SER A 142 -4.23 36.47 9.05
N THR A 143 -4.71 37.06 10.15
CA THR A 143 -6.06 36.79 10.65
C THR A 143 -7.02 37.94 10.48
N ASN A 144 -6.56 39.15 10.04
CA ASN A 144 -7.41 40.29 9.73
C ASN A 144 -6.71 41.30 8.82
N GLU A 145 -7.47 42.06 8.06
CA GLU A 145 -7.05 43.17 7.19
C GLU A 145 -6.09 44.13 7.92
N GLY A 146 -4.84 44.24 7.46
CA GLY A 146 -3.86 45.20 7.95
C GLY A 146 -2.56 44.64 8.56
N SER A 147 -2.36 43.34 8.56
CA SER A 147 -1.19 42.71 9.17
C SER A 147 -0.01 42.52 8.20
N MET A 148 1.19 42.96 8.61
CA MET A 148 2.44 42.72 7.87
C MET A 148 2.73 41.22 7.78
N ASP A 149 2.83 40.71 6.57
CA ASP A 149 3.21 39.35 6.21
C ASP A 149 4.74 39.23 6.23
N ALA A 150 5.31 38.12 6.73
CA ALA A 150 6.77 37.88 6.71
C ALA A 150 7.35 37.99 5.29
N ALA A 151 6.55 37.66 4.26
CA ALA A 151 6.88 37.90 2.88
C ALA A 151 7.22 39.37 2.58
N ASN A 152 6.58 40.32 3.24
CA ASN A 152 6.84 41.76 3.05
C ASN A 152 8.22 42.20 3.55
N ILE A 153 8.84 41.44 4.45
CA ILE A 153 10.21 41.68 4.94
C ILE A 153 11.22 41.18 3.88
N LEU A 154 10.95 40.06 3.22
CA LEU A 154 11.82 39.46 2.20
C LEU A 154 11.80 40.24 0.87
N LYS A 155 10.63 40.75 0.45
CA LYS A 155 10.41 41.43 -0.84
C LYS A 155 11.41 42.56 -1.13
N PRO A 156 11.74 43.49 -0.18
CA PRO A 156 12.71 44.57 -0.43
C PRO A 156 14.13 44.05 -0.61
N MET A 157 14.55 43.04 0.14
CA MET A 157 15.92 42.48 0.08
C MET A 157 16.13 41.70 -1.23
N MET A 158 15.13 40.92 -1.66
CA MET A 158 15.12 40.25 -2.96
C MET A 158 15.15 41.25 -4.12
N ALA A 159 14.47 42.39 -3.98
CA ALA A 159 14.46 43.44 -4.99
C ALA A 159 15.81 44.13 -5.21
N ARG A 160 16.59 44.28 -4.15
CA ARG A 160 17.90 44.89 -4.17
C ARG A 160 19.01 43.91 -4.56
N GLY A 161 18.71 42.62 -4.72
CA GLY A 161 19.69 41.56 -4.95
C GLY A 161 20.60 41.27 -3.75
N GLN A 162 20.17 41.69 -2.55
CA GLN A 162 20.90 41.47 -1.29
C GLN A 162 20.67 40.10 -0.69
N LEU A 163 19.65 39.39 -1.16
CA LEU A 163 19.27 38.06 -0.70
C LEU A 163 19.26 37.09 -1.87
N HIS A 164 19.99 35.99 -1.72
CA HIS A 164 19.90 34.82 -2.54
C HIS A 164 19.08 33.78 -1.79
N LEU A 165 17.93 33.40 -2.35
CA LEU A 165 16.96 32.52 -1.73
C LEU A 165 16.62 31.36 -2.66
N ILE A 166 16.65 30.15 -2.14
CA ILE A 166 16.08 28.96 -2.76
C ILE A 166 14.83 28.58 -1.95
N GLY A 167 13.69 28.47 -2.59
CA GLY A 167 12.46 27.98 -1.95
C GLY A 167 12.10 26.58 -2.44
N ALA A 168 11.41 25.79 -1.63
CA ALA A 168 10.77 24.56 -2.06
C ALA A 168 9.30 24.56 -1.60
N THR A 169 8.39 24.02 -2.44
CA THR A 169 6.97 23.94 -2.16
C THR A 169 6.27 22.95 -3.12
N THR A 170 5.02 22.64 -2.88
CA THR A 170 4.19 21.86 -3.81
C THR A 170 3.58 22.77 -4.89
N LEU A 171 3.02 22.16 -5.95
CA LEU A 171 2.42 22.91 -7.05
C LEU A 171 1.16 23.67 -6.61
N ASP A 172 0.35 23.05 -5.77
CA ASP A 172 -0.88 23.65 -5.27
C ASP A 172 -0.60 24.82 -4.34
N GLU A 173 0.34 24.66 -3.41
CA GLU A 173 0.77 25.73 -2.49
C GLU A 173 1.45 26.89 -3.23
N TYR A 174 2.22 26.59 -4.29
CA TYR A 174 2.80 27.61 -5.16
C TYR A 174 1.72 28.47 -5.81
N ARG A 175 0.68 27.83 -6.39
CA ARG A 175 -0.45 28.52 -7.02
C ARG A 175 -1.28 29.32 -6.00
N GLU A 176 -1.53 28.74 -4.82
CA GLU A 176 -2.36 29.39 -3.81
C GLU A 176 -1.71 30.58 -3.13
N LYS A 177 -0.40 30.52 -2.90
CA LYS A 177 0.32 31.45 -2.05
C LYS A 177 1.28 32.36 -2.82
N ILE A 178 2.13 31.80 -3.70
CA ILE A 178 3.21 32.56 -4.36
C ILE A 178 2.71 33.22 -5.63
N GLU A 179 1.98 32.49 -6.49
CA GLU A 179 1.49 32.99 -7.78
C GLU A 179 0.44 34.09 -7.60
N LYS A 180 -0.33 34.06 -6.50
CA LYS A 180 -1.29 35.13 -6.16
C LYS A 180 -0.64 36.43 -5.68
N ASP A 181 0.66 36.40 -5.35
CA ASP A 181 1.43 37.59 -4.97
C ASP A 181 2.32 38.06 -6.12
N PRO A 182 1.88 39.09 -6.92
CA PRO A 182 2.64 39.54 -8.09
C PRO A 182 4.03 40.05 -7.78
N ALA A 183 4.29 40.44 -6.53
CA ALA A 183 5.60 40.95 -6.13
C ALA A 183 6.61 39.82 -5.87
N LEU A 184 6.16 38.66 -5.36
CA LEU A 184 6.98 37.47 -5.23
C LEU A 184 7.19 36.78 -6.57
N GLU A 185 6.12 36.58 -7.35
CA GLU A 185 6.15 35.95 -8.66
C GLU A 185 7.17 36.60 -9.62
N ARG A 186 7.24 37.94 -9.60
CA ARG A 186 8.21 38.68 -10.45
C ARG A 186 9.66 38.53 -10.01
N ARG A 187 9.92 38.04 -8.79
CA ARG A 187 11.27 37.92 -8.22
C ARG A 187 11.75 36.50 -8.08
N MET A 188 10.85 35.55 -8.13
CA MET A 188 11.12 34.11 -8.06
C MET A 188 11.07 33.47 -9.44
N GLN A 189 11.88 32.45 -9.64
CA GLN A 189 11.87 31.64 -10.87
C GLN A 189 11.48 30.20 -10.54
N LYS A 190 10.38 29.76 -11.06
CA LYS A 190 9.88 28.40 -10.88
C LYS A 190 10.80 27.40 -11.59
N VAL A 191 11.14 26.30 -10.89
CA VAL A 191 11.81 25.11 -11.38
C VAL A 191 10.91 23.93 -11.05
N MET A 192 10.39 23.25 -12.08
CA MET A 192 9.56 22.06 -11.88
C MET A 192 10.47 20.88 -11.57
N ILE A 193 10.05 20.11 -10.56
CA ILE A 193 10.70 18.87 -10.15
C ILE A 193 9.69 17.75 -10.31
N ASP A 194 9.91 16.93 -11.31
CA ASP A 194 9.05 15.81 -11.62
C ASP A 194 9.44 14.54 -10.85
N GLU A 195 8.49 13.62 -10.70
CA GLU A 195 8.74 12.29 -10.14
C GLU A 195 9.78 11.56 -11.00
N PRO A 196 10.84 10.98 -10.42
CA PRO A 196 11.84 10.23 -11.18
C PRO A 196 11.23 8.96 -11.79
N SER A 197 11.83 8.49 -12.88
CA SER A 197 11.48 7.19 -13.45
C SER A 197 11.81 6.02 -12.51
N ILE A 198 11.27 4.85 -12.79
CA ILE A 198 11.59 3.63 -12.02
C ILE A 198 13.09 3.33 -12.09
N ASP A 199 13.71 3.47 -13.27
CA ASP A 199 15.12 3.19 -13.47
C ASP A 199 16.02 4.21 -12.74
N ASP A 200 15.64 5.49 -12.74
CA ASP A 200 16.30 6.51 -11.94
C ASP A 200 16.19 6.21 -10.45
N THR A 201 15.00 5.79 -10.01
CA THR A 201 14.76 5.40 -8.61
C THR A 201 15.63 4.22 -8.19
N ILE A 202 15.77 3.18 -9.02
CA ILE A 202 16.66 2.05 -8.75
C ILE A 202 18.11 2.54 -8.60
N THR A 203 18.53 3.48 -9.44
CA THR A 203 19.88 4.06 -9.38
C THR A 203 20.08 4.86 -8.10
N ILE A 204 19.07 5.64 -7.68
CA ILE A 204 19.07 6.37 -6.40
C ILE A 204 19.18 5.39 -5.22
N LEU A 205 18.35 4.33 -5.21
CA LEU A 205 18.38 3.32 -4.14
C LEU A 205 19.74 2.62 -4.04
N ARG A 206 20.37 2.29 -5.18
CA ARG A 206 21.73 1.74 -5.21
C ARG A 206 22.77 2.68 -4.60
N GLY A 207 22.61 3.99 -4.82
CA GLY A 207 23.52 5.00 -4.28
C GLY A 207 23.41 5.23 -2.79
N ILE A 208 22.24 5.02 -2.20
CA ILE A 208 22.00 5.18 -0.74
C ILE A 208 22.12 3.86 0.03
N LYS A 209 22.14 2.72 -0.67
CA LYS A 209 22.16 1.36 -0.12
C LYS A 209 23.14 1.17 1.04
N GLU A 210 24.42 1.52 0.83
CA GLU A 210 25.47 1.29 1.82
C GLU A 210 25.21 2.00 3.16
N ARG A 211 24.56 3.17 3.12
CA ARG A 211 24.19 3.90 4.34
C ARG A 211 23.09 3.21 5.11
N TYR A 212 22.06 2.71 4.42
CA TYR A 212 20.95 1.96 5.04
C TYR A 212 21.45 0.63 5.59
N GLU A 213 22.32 -0.08 4.85
CA GLU A 213 22.99 -1.30 5.33
C GLU A 213 23.79 -1.06 6.62
N THR A 214 24.50 0.07 6.69
CA THR A 214 25.27 0.42 7.89
C THR A 214 24.39 0.84 9.05
N TYR A 215 23.34 1.62 8.79
CA TYR A 215 22.43 2.11 9.85
C TYR A 215 21.62 0.99 10.49
N HIS A 216 21.08 0.11 9.65
CA HIS A 216 20.26 -1.02 10.12
C HIS A 216 21.08 -2.26 10.46
N GLU A 217 22.35 -2.30 10.09
CA GLU A 217 23.23 -3.47 10.30
C GLU A 217 22.74 -4.73 9.57
N VAL A 218 22.06 -4.56 8.44
CA VAL A 218 21.51 -5.62 7.58
C VAL A 218 22.10 -5.51 6.18
N LYS A 219 22.03 -6.58 5.41
CA LYS A 219 22.42 -6.58 4.00
C LYS A 219 21.19 -6.46 3.12
N ILE A 220 21.25 -5.61 2.08
CA ILE A 220 20.16 -5.38 1.15
C ILE A 220 20.57 -5.95 -0.22
N GLU A 221 19.77 -6.81 -0.80
CA GLU A 221 20.01 -7.34 -2.14
C GLU A 221 19.63 -6.34 -3.22
N ASP A 222 20.26 -6.43 -4.40
CA ASP A 222 19.89 -5.59 -5.53
C ASP A 222 18.47 -5.87 -6.01
N GLU A 223 18.04 -7.14 -5.93
CA GLU A 223 16.66 -7.55 -6.23
C GLU A 223 15.62 -6.88 -5.32
N ALA A 224 15.97 -6.63 -4.05
CA ALA A 224 15.10 -5.89 -3.13
C ALA A 224 14.93 -4.44 -3.56
N LEU A 225 16.01 -3.77 -4.03
CA LEU A 225 15.94 -2.39 -4.54
C LEU A 225 15.06 -2.30 -5.79
N VAL A 226 15.26 -3.23 -6.72
CA VAL A 226 14.44 -3.34 -7.94
C VAL A 226 12.98 -3.62 -7.58
N ALA A 227 12.72 -4.52 -6.62
CA ALA A 227 11.39 -4.81 -6.12
C ALA A 227 10.75 -3.58 -5.47
N ALA A 228 11.48 -2.84 -4.62
CA ALA A 228 10.99 -1.64 -3.95
C ALA A 228 10.54 -0.56 -4.96
N ALA A 229 11.34 -0.27 -5.97
CA ALA A 229 11.01 0.71 -7.01
C ALA A 229 9.77 0.27 -7.82
N ASN A 230 9.73 -0.99 -8.28
CA ASN A 230 8.62 -1.50 -9.09
C ASN A 230 7.32 -1.65 -8.30
N LEU A 231 7.40 -2.26 -7.11
CA LEU A 231 6.21 -2.51 -6.29
C LEU A 231 5.64 -1.21 -5.73
N SER A 232 6.47 -0.26 -5.27
CA SER A 232 5.98 1.03 -4.81
C SER A 232 5.33 1.83 -5.92
N SER A 233 5.91 1.87 -7.12
CA SER A 233 5.34 2.56 -8.28
C SER A 233 3.98 1.98 -8.66
N ARG A 234 3.84 0.65 -8.60
CA ARG A 234 2.63 -0.06 -9.03
C ARG A 234 1.53 -0.07 -7.98
N TYR A 235 1.88 -0.21 -6.68
CA TYR A 235 0.93 -0.52 -5.62
C TYR A 235 0.67 0.64 -4.65
N ILE A 236 1.58 1.63 -4.57
CA ILE A 236 1.44 2.79 -3.69
C ILE A 236 1.18 4.02 -4.55
N SER A 237 -0.08 4.44 -4.62
CA SER A 237 -0.53 5.54 -5.50
C SER A 237 -0.69 6.89 -4.80
N ASP A 238 -0.63 6.92 -3.47
CA ASP A 238 -0.81 8.13 -2.66
C ASP A 238 0.50 8.83 -2.29
N ARG A 239 1.64 8.29 -2.71
CA ARG A 239 3.00 8.83 -2.54
C ARG A 239 3.78 8.77 -3.84
N PHE A 240 4.87 9.53 -3.91
CA PHE A 240 5.69 9.67 -5.11
C PHE A 240 7.08 9.01 -4.94
N LEU A 241 7.68 8.61 -6.06
CA LEU A 241 9.07 8.18 -6.10
C LEU A 241 10.00 9.41 -5.92
N PRO A 242 11.21 9.24 -5.35
CA PRO A 242 11.79 8.01 -4.83
C PRO A 242 11.37 7.68 -3.38
N ASP A 243 10.74 8.60 -2.66
CA ASP A 243 10.45 8.56 -1.23
C ASP A 243 9.74 7.25 -0.81
N LYS A 244 8.64 6.89 -1.50
CA LYS A 244 7.92 5.65 -1.21
C LYS A 244 8.75 4.38 -1.37
N ALA A 245 9.75 4.37 -2.26
CA ALA A 245 10.64 3.22 -2.45
C ALA A 245 11.74 3.20 -1.39
N ILE A 246 12.22 4.36 -0.97
CA ILE A 246 13.18 4.52 0.14
C ILE A 246 12.53 4.05 1.45
N ASP A 247 11.32 4.53 1.75
CA ASP A 247 10.56 4.11 2.94
C ASP A 247 10.36 2.59 3.00
N LEU A 248 10.08 1.93 1.86
CA LEU A 248 9.96 0.47 1.82
C LEU A 248 11.26 -0.24 2.20
N ILE A 249 12.39 0.25 1.70
CA ILE A 249 13.70 -0.33 2.03
C ILE A 249 14.04 -0.06 3.49
N ASP A 250 13.76 1.15 3.99
CA ASP A 250 13.99 1.51 5.39
C ASP A 250 13.18 0.62 6.34
N GLU A 251 11.88 0.46 6.08
CA GLU A 251 11.02 -0.41 6.89
C GLU A 251 11.40 -1.89 6.76
N ALA A 252 11.79 -2.37 5.56
CA ALA A 252 12.26 -3.73 5.37
C ALA A 252 13.53 -4.01 6.19
N ALA A 253 14.48 -3.09 6.13
CA ALA A 253 15.71 -3.18 6.90
C ALA A 253 15.45 -3.10 8.42
N ALA A 254 14.55 -2.21 8.86
CA ALA A 254 14.13 -2.09 10.26
C ALA A 254 13.41 -3.35 10.75
N ASN A 255 12.57 -3.97 9.90
CA ASN A 255 11.86 -5.20 10.23
C ASN A 255 12.84 -6.35 10.46
N ILE A 256 13.77 -6.58 9.53
CA ILE A 256 14.83 -7.60 9.65
C ILE A 256 15.67 -7.34 10.90
N LYS A 257 16.13 -6.10 11.17
CA LYS A 257 16.87 -5.75 12.39
C LYS A 257 16.08 -6.07 13.65
N THR A 258 14.78 -5.83 13.61
CA THR A 258 13.88 -6.15 14.74
C THR A 258 13.78 -7.65 14.91
N GLU A 259 13.55 -8.42 13.84
CA GLU A 259 13.49 -9.88 13.87
C GLU A 259 14.79 -10.52 14.36
N MET A 260 15.95 -9.97 14.02
CA MET A 260 17.25 -10.42 14.53
C MET A 260 17.35 -10.32 16.05
N ASN A 261 16.64 -9.39 16.68
CA ASN A 261 16.63 -9.20 18.13
C ASN A 261 15.49 -9.94 18.85
N TYR A 262 14.48 -10.40 18.11
CA TYR A 262 13.37 -11.19 18.64
C TYR A 262 13.71 -12.69 18.62
N LEU A 263 13.05 -13.42 19.51
CA LEU A 263 13.12 -14.89 19.55
C LEU A 263 12.62 -15.49 18.23
N PRO A 264 13.39 -16.37 17.57
CA PRO A 264 12.93 -17.03 16.35
C PRO A 264 11.56 -17.71 16.53
N GLU A 265 10.75 -17.72 15.49
CA GLU A 265 9.38 -18.26 15.53
C GLU A 265 9.34 -19.71 16.01
N GLU A 266 10.34 -20.52 15.62
CA GLU A 266 10.46 -21.91 16.08
C GLU A 266 10.68 -22.00 17.58
N LEU A 267 11.54 -21.14 18.15
CA LEU A 267 11.82 -21.11 19.58
C LEU A 267 10.60 -20.60 20.35
N GLN A 268 9.91 -19.59 19.83
CA GLN A 268 8.70 -19.06 20.42
C GLN A 268 7.56 -20.10 20.46
N LYS A 269 7.38 -20.88 19.38
CA LYS A 269 6.41 -21.99 19.34
C LYS A 269 6.72 -23.07 20.37
N VAL A 270 8.01 -23.41 20.53
CA VAL A 270 8.43 -24.39 21.55
C VAL A 270 8.13 -23.86 22.95
N GLN A 271 8.44 -22.58 23.24
CA GLN A 271 8.15 -21.96 24.54
C GLN A 271 6.65 -21.88 24.83
N GLN A 272 5.83 -21.52 23.85
CA GLN A 272 4.37 -21.53 24.01
C GLN A 272 3.82 -22.92 24.30
N ASN A 273 4.35 -23.96 23.65
CA ASN A 273 3.96 -25.34 23.93
C ASN A 273 4.39 -25.78 25.34
N ILE A 274 5.60 -25.41 25.77
CA ILE A 274 6.06 -25.67 27.12
C ILE A 274 5.15 -25.00 28.15
N ALA A 275 4.85 -23.71 27.98
CA ALA A 275 3.98 -22.97 28.88
C ALA A 275 2.57 -23.57 28.93
N ARG A 276 2.00 -24.01 27.79
CA ARG A 276 0.72 -24.69 27.74
C ARG A 276 0.72 -26.00 28.52
N LEU A 277 1.72 -26.84 28.33
CA LEU A 277 1.84 -28.11 29.03
C LEU A 277 2.10 -27.95 30.53
N GLU A 278 2.85 -26.92 30.92
CA GLU A 278 3.07 -26.59 32.35
C GLU A 278 1.77 -26.13 33.01
N LEU A 279 0.96 -25.31 32.33
CA LEU A 279 -0.38 -24.92 32.81
C LEU A 279 -1.33 -26.12 32.92
N GLU A 280 -1.35 -27.01 31.90
CA GLU A 280 -2.12 -28.27 31.95
C GLU A 280 -1.68 -29.16 33.13
N LYS A 281 -0.39 -29.29 33.36
CA LYS A 281 0.16 -30.03 34.47
C LYS A 281 -0.24 -29.47 35.85
N VAL A 282 -0.24 -28.12 35.99
CA VAL A 282 -0.66 -27.46 37.24
C VAL A 282 -2.17 -27.65 37.45
N ALA A 283 -2.97 -27.54 36.40
CA ALA A 283 -4.44 -27.76 36.47
C ALA A 283 -4.76 -29.20 36.91
N LEU A 284 -4.11 -30.20 36.29
CA LEU A 284 -4.30 -31.61 36.63
C LEU A 284 -3.81 -31.98 38.05
N LYS A 285 -2.79 -31.30 38.58
CA LYS A 285 -2.34 -31.48 39.96
C LYS A 285 -3.30 -30.93 41.02
N ASN A 286 -4.10 -29.89 40.63
CA ASN A 286 -5.08 -29.27 41.53
C ASN A 286 -6.44 -30.01 41.51
N GLU A 287 -6.64 -30.96 40.58
CA GLU A 287 -7.82 -31.83 40.55
C GLU A 287 -7.64 -33.07 41.41
N LYS A 288 -8.75 -33.77 41.75
CA LYS A 288 -8.72 -35.01 42.50
C LYS A 288 -7.88 -36.06 41.80
N GLU A 289 -7.01 -36.72 42.55
CA GLU A 289 -6.11 -37.80 42.08
C GLU A 289 -6.93 -38.95 41.48
N THR A 290 -6.91 -39.04 40.15
CA THR A 290 -7.46 -40.15 39.39
C THR A 290 -6.30 -40.83 38.63
N LYS A 291 -6.32 -42.18 38.55
CA LYS A 291 -5.28 -42.90 37.75
C LYS A 291 -5.05 -42.31 36.39
N LYS A 292 -6.11 -41.86 35.73
CA LYS A 292 -6.10 -41.19 34.40
C LYS A 292 -5.33 -39.89 34.43
N ASN A 293 -5.40 -39.09 35.51
CA ASN A 293 -4.68 -37.85 35.68
C ASN A 293 -3.18 -38.09 35.93
N GLN A 294 -2.86 -39.15 36.66
CA GLN A 294 -1.46 -39.53 36.89
C GLN A 294 -0.76 -40.01 35.61
N ASP A 295 -1.43 -40.83 34.77
CA ASP A 295 -0.91 -41.28 33.48
C ASP A 295 -0.72 -40.09 32.51
N ARG A 296 -1.64 -39.12 32.52
CA ARG A 296 -1.52 -37.91 31.70
C ARG A 296 -0.39 -37.01 32.15
N ILE A 297 -0.19 -36.83 33.47
CA ILE A 297 0.94 -36.08 34.04
C ILE A 297 2.27 -36.73 33.65
N ALA A 298 2.38 -38.05 33.72
CA ALA A 298 3.60 -38.77 33.32
C ALA A 298 3.90 -38.60 31.81
N THR A 299 2.87 -38.52 30.97
CA THR A 299 3.01 -38.25 29.54
C THR A 299 3.47 -36.82 29.30
N ILE A 300 2.84 -35.83 29.95
CA ILE A 300 3.23 -34.42 29.92
C ILE A 300 4.67 -34.23 30.34
N ASP A 301 5.13 -34.91 31.38
CA ASP A 301 6.54 -34.81 31.85
C ASP A 301 7.53 -35.31 30.81
N LYS A 302 7.19 -36.35 30.06
CA LYS A 302 8.05 -36.83 28.95
C LYS A 302 8.07 -35.82 27.81
N GLU A 303 6.90 -35.26 27.39
CA GLU A 303 6.79 -34.25 26.38
C GLU A 303 7.53 -32.96 26.75
N LEU A 304 7.42 -32.52 28.02
CA LEU A 304 8.15 -31.36 28.56
C LEU A 304 9.65 -31.55 28.51
N ASN A 305 10.16 -32.71 28.86
CA ASN A 305 11.61 -32.99 28.82
C ASN A 305 12.15 -32.89 27.39
N VAL A 306 11.46 -33.47 26.41
CA VAL A 306 11.84 -33.37 24.97
C VAL A 306 11.81 -31.95 24.49
N LEU A 307 10.75 -31.20 24.83
CA LEU A 307 10.61 -29.80 24.41
C LEU A 307 11.65 -28.90 25.09
N LYS A 308 11.98 -29.10 26.36
CA LYS A 308 13.02 -28.33 27.07
C LYS A 308 14.43 -28.62 26.52
N GLU A 309 14.71 -29.85 26.12
CA GLU A 309 15.98 -30.16 25.43
C GLU A 309 16.05 -29.47 24.07
N LYS A 310 14.95 -29.50 23.29
CA LYS A 310 14.84 -28.79 22.02
C LYS A 310 14.98 -27.28 22.18
N GLU A 311 14.33 -26.69 23.20
CA GLU A 311 14.47 -25.27 23.54
C GLU A 311 15.92 -24.90 23.81
N LYS A 312 16.63 -25.70 24.64
CA LYS A 312 18.02 -25.45 25.00
C LYS A 312 18.94 -25.47 23.77
N LEU A 313 18.73 -26.42 22.85
CA LEU A 313 19.51 -26.53 21.62
C LEU A 313 19.25 -25.35 20.69
N LEU A 314 17.98 -25.01 20.47
CA LEU A 314 17.59 -23.87 19.60
C LEU A 314 18.10 -22.55 20.18
N LYS A 315 18.02 -22.36 21.50
CA LYS A 315 18.51 -21.16 22.17
C LYS A 315 20.02 -21.02 22.06
N ALA A 316 20.77 -22.09 22.25
CA ALA A 316 22.22 -22.08 22.11
C ALA A 316 22.66 -21.74 20.68
N ASN A 317 21.98 -22.30 19.67
CA ASN A 317 22.24 -22.00 18.26
C ASN A 317 21.91 -20.53 17.93
N TRP A 318 20.80 -20.02 18.45
CA TRP A 318 20.39 -18.63 18.26
C TRP A 318 21.39 -17.67 18.94
N ASP A 319 21.80 -17.93 20.17
CA ASP A 319 22.77 -17.09 20.87
C ASP A 319 24.13 -17.06 20.15
N GLU A 320 24.60 -18.21 19.60
CA GLU A 320 25.81 -18.26 18.77
C GLU A 320 25.69 -17.48 17.46
N GLU A 321 24.54 -17.59 16.75
CA GLU A 321 24.31 -16.84 15.53
C GLU A 321 24.27 -15.33 15.80
N LYS A 322 23.58 -14.93 16.86
CA LYS A 322 23.50 -13.53 17.29
C LYS A 322 24.87 -12.93 17.60
N GLU A 323 25.73 -13.69 18.28
CA GLU A 323 27.11 -13.26 18.61
C GLU A 323 27.97 -13.11 17.34
N ASP A 324 27.87 -14.05 16.38
CA ASP A 324 28.58 -13.98 15.10
C ASP A 324 28.15 -12.77 14.28
N ILE A 325 26.85 -12.47 14.22
CA ILE A 325 26.28 -11.30 13.53
C ILE A 325 26.74 -9.99 14.19
N GLN A 326 26.71 -9.90 15.52
CA GLN A 326 27.19 -8.71 16.24
C GLN A 326 28.67 -8.44 15.97
N LYS A 327 29.51 -9.47 15.91
CA LYS A 327 30.94 -9.35 15.58
C LYS A 327 31.13 -8.89 14.14
N LEU A 328 30.34 -9.37 13.19
CA LEU A 328 30.37 -8.94 11.81
C LEU A 328 29.98 -7.47 11.67
N SER A 329 28.89 -7.05 12.32
CA SER A 329 28.40 -5.67 12.31
C SER A 329 29.41 -4.70 12.91
N SER A 330 29.93 -5.01 14.12
CA SER A 330 30.93 -4.17 14.79
C SER A 330 32.22 -4.04 13.95
N THR A 331 32.61 -5.09 13.23
CA THR A 331 33.78 -5.07 12.35
C THR A 331 33.56 -4.15 11.14
N LYS A 332 32.34 -4.19 10.53
CA LYS A 332 31.96 -3.27 9.44
C LYS A 332 31.97 -1.81 9.88
N GLN A 333 31.34 -1.51 11.03
CA GLN A 333 31.33 -0.16 11.61
C GLN A 333 32.74 0.37 11.87
N ASN A 334 33.63 -0.46 12.40
CA ASN A 334 35.04 -0.08 12.62
C ASN A 334 35.76 0.24 11.32
N ILE A 335 35.56 -0.54 10.26
CA ILE A 335 36.14 -0.28 8.93
C ILE A 335 35.64 1.07 8.40
N GLU A 336 34.35 1.37 8.52
CA GLU A 336 33.77 2.60 8.03
C GLU A 336 34.25 3.83 8.81
N GLN A 337 34.31 3.73 10.14
CA GLN A 337 34.91 4.78 10.97
C GLN A 337 36.39 5.04 10.63
N LEU A 338 37.16 4.01 10.29
CA LEU A 338 38.53 4.17 9.88
C LEU A 338 38.62 4.79 8.48
N LYS A 339 37.75 4.39 7.55
CA LYS A 339 37.67 5.01 6.21
C LYS A 339 37.27 6.49 6.28
N SER A 340 36.33 6.88 7.14
CA SER A 340 35.92 8.27 7.29
C SER A 340 36.98 9.16 7.92
N LYS A 341 37.89 8.60 8.73
CA LYS A 341 39.03 9.32 9.30
C LYS A 341 40.18 9.57 8.30
N LEU A 342 40.28 8.75 7.25
CA LEU A 342 41.39 8.87 6.27
C LEU A 342 41.47 10.25 5.59
N PRO A 343 40.38 10.82 5.03
CA PRO A 343 40.44 12.14 4.41
C PRO A 343 40.86 13.25 5.39
N ILE A 344 40.41 13.16 6.63
CA ILE A 344 40.70 14.14 7.69
C ILE A 344 42.20 14.10 8.03
N LEU A 345 42.75 12.90 8.24
CA LEU A 345 44.18 12.74 8.54
C LEU A 345 45.07 13.16 7.35
N GLN A 346 44.61 12.95 6.12
CA GLN A 346 45.32 13.42 4.92
C GLN A 346 45.31 14.94 4.82
N SER A 347 44.20 15.59 5.11
CA SER A 347 44.10 17.06 5.12
C SER A 347 44.91 17.69 6.24
N GLU A 348 45.07 17.01 7.39
CA GLU A 348 45.93 17.44 8.49
C GLU A 348 47.42 17.14 8.28
N GLY A 349 47.83 16.50 7.16
CA GLY A 349 49.21 16.15 6.87
C GLY A 349 49.76 14.97 7.67
N LYS A 350 48.92 14.21 8.39
CA LYS A 350 49.31 13.04 9.20
C LYS A 350 49.42 11.75 8.37
N TYR A 351 50.29 11.77 7.36
CA TYR A 351 50.39 10.67 6.39
C TYR A 351 50.83 9.32 6.98
N VAL A 352 51.60 9.33 8.08
CA VAL A 352 52.06 8.08 8.75
C VAL A 352 50.90 7.36 9.39
N GLU A 353 50.00 8.08 10.05
CA GLU A 353 48.79 7.50 10.68
C GLU A 353 47.81 7.03 9.59
N ALA A 354 47.59 7.82 8.55
CA ALA A 354 46.77 7.44 7.43
C ALA A 354 47.28 6.16 6.73
N SER A 355 48.57 6.02 6.53
CA SER A 355 49.21 4.81 5.95
C SER A 355 49.01 3.59 6.85
N LYS A 356 49.14 3.72 8.18
CA LYS A 356 48.89 2.63 9.13
C LYS A 356 47.44 2.15 9.09
N ILE A 357 46.49 3.08 9.00
CA ILE A 357 45.06 2.74 8.87
C ILE A 357 44.82 2.00 7.54
N MET A 358 45.34 2.54 6.43
CA MET A 358 45.07 2.04 5.08
C MET A 358 45.69 0.66 4.80
N TYR A 359 46.96 0.46 5.24
CA TYR A 359 47.71 -0.74 4.86
C TYR A 359 47.80 -1.82 5.94
N VAL A 360 47.45 -1.51 7.19
CA VAL A 360 47.50 -2.48 8.30
C VAL A 360 46.11 -2.73 8.87
N LEU A 361 45.46 -1.70 9.42
CA LEU A 361 44.21 -1.91 10.20
C LEU A 361 43.02 -2.32 9.32
N ILE A 362 42.80 -1.65 8.19
CA ILE A 362 41.69 -1.98 7.28
C ILE A 362 41.84 -3.40 6.71
N PRO A 363 43.01 -3.85 6.19
CA PRO A 363 43.19 -5.21 5.72
C PRO A 363 43.02 -6.31 6.78
N GLU A 364 43.41 -6.05 8.03
CA GLU A 364 43.18 -6.98 9.14
C GLU A 364 41.71 -7.14 9.47
N LEU A 365 40.96 -6.02 9.54
CA LEU A 365 39.54 -6.04 9.78
C LEU A 365 38.78 -6.66 8.60
N GLN A 366 39.24 -6.46 7.36
CA GLN A 366 38.67 -7.10 6.18
C GLN A 366 38.86 -8.64 6.19
N LYS A 367 40.00 -9.14 6.70
CA LYS A 367 40.18 -10.59 6.90
C LYS A 367 39.23 -11.15 7.95
N THR A 368 39.06 -10.44 9.06
CA THR A 368 38.12 -10.81 10.11
C THR A 368 36.68 -10.81 9.61
N LEU A 369 36.30 -9.82 8.83
CA LEU A 369 34.99 -9.71 8.20
C LEU A 369 34.72 -10.90 7.28
N LYS A 370 35.64 -11.25 6.38
CA LYS A 370 35.52 -12.42 5.50
C LYS A 370 35.43 -13.74 6.27
N PHE A 371 36.09 -13.84 7.41
CA PHE A 371 36.00 -15.02 8.27
C PHE A 371 34.59 -15.22 8.80
N TYR A 372 33.98 -14.15 9.36
CA TYR A 372 32.59 -14.22 9.87
C TYR A 372 31.58 -14.39 8.76
N GLU A 373 31.73 -13.72 7.63
CA GLU A 373 30.89 -13.92 6.45
C GLU A 373 30.90 -15.38 5.98
N ASN A 374 32.05 -16.01 5.89
CA ASN A 374 32.15 -17.42 5.51
C ASN A 374 31.56 -18.35 6.58
N LYS A 375 31.75 -18.05 7.88
CA LYS A 375 31.18 -18.83 8.96
C LYS A 375 29.65 -18.83 8.92
N ILE A 376 29.05 -17.66 8.71
CA ILE A 376 27.61 -17.47 8.61
C ILE A 376 27.07 -18.12 7.34
N ASN A 377 27.74 -17.96 6.19
CA ASN A 377 27.29 -18.51 4.90
C ASN A 377 27.32 -20.04 4.84
N ASN A 378 28.18 -20.70 5.60
CA ASN A 378 28.30 -22.15 5.61
C ASN A 378 27.28 -22.88 6.51
N LYS A 379 26.48 -22.18 7.33
CA LYS A 379 25.42 -22.78 8.15
C LYS A 379 24.21 -23.16 7.27
N LYS A 380 23.86 -24.44 7.20
CA LYS A 380 22.75 -24.98 6.37
C LYS A 380 21.34 -24.60 6.85
N HIS A 381 21.15 -24.29 8.13
CA HIS A 381 19.88 -23.84 8.71
C HIS A 381 20.16 -22.58 9.51
N ARG A 382 19.72 -21.44 8.97
CA ARG A 382 19.80 -20.16 9.66
C ARG A 382 18.51 -19.93 10.43
N LEU A 383 18.64 -19.53 11.69
CA LEU A 383 17.52 -19.10 12.54
C LEU A 383 17.24 -17.61 12.38
N ILE A 384 18.24 -16.85 11.93
CA ILE A 384 18.17 -15.38 11.79
C ILE A 384 18.33 -15.03 10.31
N LYS A 385 17.40 -14.26 9.76
CA LYS A 385 17.51 -13.62 8.45
C LYS A 385 18.32 -12.33 8.63
N GLU A 386 19.36 -12.13 7.83
CA GLU A 386 20.18 -10.90 7.80
C GLU A 386 20.01 -10.12 6.49
N LEU A 387 19.22 -10.65 5.60
CA LEU A 387 19.15 -10.23 4.22
C LEU A 387 17.77 -9.67 3.91
N VAL A 388 17.74 -8.45 3.42
CA VAL A 388 16.55 -7.86 2.82
C VAL A 388 16.50 -8.33 1.38
N ASP A 389 15.55 -9.19 1.07
CA ASP A 389 15.28 -9.72 -0.26
C ASP A 389 14.01 -9.11 -0.86
N ALA A 390 13.68 -9.50 -2.10
CA ALA A 390 12.47 -9.03 -2.77
C ALA A 390 11.17 -9.51 -2.08
N GLU A 391 11.21 -10.65 -1.36
CA GLU A 391 10.06 -11.19 -0.65
C GLU A 391 9.73 -10.37 0.60
N GLU A 392 10.75 -9.91 1.34
CA GLU A 392 10.56 -9.00 2.48
C GLU A 392 9.92 -7.68 2.05
N VAL A 393 10.44 -7.06 0.97
CA VAL A 393 9.85 -5.85 0.40
C VAL A 393 8.40 -6.09 -0.01
N ALA A 394 8.11 -7.21 -0.67
CA ALA A 394 6.76 -7.58 -1.07
C ALA A 394 5.83 -7.78 0.15
N THR A 395 6.36 -8.32 1.26
CA THR A 395 5.60 -8.50 2.50
C THR A 395 5.21 -7.16 3.11
N ILE A 396 6.10 -6.16 3.10
CA ILE A 396 5.79 -4.81 3.60
C ILE A 396 4.78 -4.11 2.71
N VAL A 397 4.94 -4.20 1.38
CA VAL A 397 3.94 -3.68 0.44
C VAL A 397 2.57 -4.33 0.70
N SER A 398 2.54 -5.64 0.98
CA SER A 398 1.31 -6.35 1.37
C SER A 398 0.70 -5.78 2.65
N HIS A 399 1.53 -5.47 3.63
CA HIS A 399 1.07 -4.90 4.90
C HIS A 399 0.49 -3.50 4.72
N TRP A 400 1.15 -2.62 3.97
CA TRP A 400 0.69 -1.26 3.71
C TRP A 400 -0.58 -1.21 2.86
N THR A 401 -0.60 -1.98 1.79
CA THR A 401 -1.70 -1.97 0.81
C THR A 401 -2.82 -2.95 1.14
N LYS A 402 -2.56 -3.87 2.10
CA LYS A 402 -3.41 -5.03 2.41
C LYS A 402 -3.65 -5.95 1.20
N ILE A 403 -2.70 -5.98 0.27
CA ILE A 403 -2.70 -6.83 -0.91
C ILE A 403 -1.72 -7.97 -0.64
N PRO A 404 -2.05 -9.24 -0.85
CA PRO A 404 -1.13 -10.35 -0.63
C PRO A 404 -0.03 -10.41 -1.71
N VAL A 405 0.89 -9.42 -1.70
CA VAL A 405 1.96 -9.26 -2.71
C VAL A 405 3.02 -10.36 -2.59
N SER A 406 3.28 -10.87 -1.38
CA SER A 406 4.27 -11.94 -1.12
C SER A 406 3.95 -13.26 -1.81
N LYS A 407 2.67 -13.52 -2.13
CA LYS A 407 2.25 -14.70 -2.91
C LYS A 407 2.28 -14.47 -4.42
N LEU A 408 2.74 -13.30 -4.88
CA LEU A 408 2.60 -12.83 -6.27
C LEU A 408 3.66 -13.35 -7.23
N LEU A 409 4.83 -13.79 -6.76
CA LEU A 409 5.96 -14.05 -7.66
C LEU A 409 5.94 -15.43 -8.34
N GLU A 410 5.52 -16.53 -7.69
CA GLU A 410 5.42 -17.86 -8.33
C GLU A 410 4.01 -18.46 -8.28
N ALA A 411 3.31 -18.37 -7.15
CA ALA A 411 1.97 -18.93 -6.97
C ALA A 411 0.89 -18.22 -7.84
N GLN A 412 1.13 -17.02 -8.33
CA GLN A 412 0.16 -16.33 -9.20
C GLN A 412 0.11 -16.94 -10.61
N LYS A 413 1.22 -17.38 -11.16
CA LYS A 413 1.19 -18.06 -12.47
C LYS A 413 0.30 -19.30 -12.41
N GLU A 414 0.45 -20.11 -11.36
CA GLU A 414 -0.38 -21.30 -11.16
C GLU A 414 -1.84 -20.94 -10.85
N LYS A 415 -2.11 -19.93 -10.01
CA LYS A 415 -3.47 -19.44 -9.72
C LYS A 415 -4.15 -18.94 -11.00
N LEU A 416 -3.46 -18.16 -11.84
CA LEU A 416 -3.98 -17.66 -13.10
C LEU A 416 -4.20 -18.75 -14.13
N MET A 417 -3.32 -19.75 -14.19
CA MET A 417 -3.51 -20.93 -15.05
C MET A 417 -4.71 -21.77 -14.59
N ASN A 418 -4.95 -21.87 -13.30
CA ASN A 418 -6.06 -22.64 -12.72
C ASN A 418 -7.31 -21.81 -12.45
N LEU A 419 -7.35 -20.53 -12.87
CA LEU A 419 -8.45 -19.61 -12.57
C LEU A 419 -9.80 -20.15 -13.02
N GLU A 420 -9.91 -20.66 -14.23
CA GLU A 420 -11.14 -21.27 -14.75
C GLU A 420 -11.64 -22.42 -13.87
N LYS A 421 -10.74 -23.33 -13.49
CA LYS A 421 -11.10 -24.47 -12.63
C LYS A 421 -11.54 -24.01 -11.23
N SER A 422 -10.93 -22.96 -10.73
CA SER A 422 -11.27 -22.40 -9.42
C SER A 422 -12.63 -21.70 -9.45
N LEU A 423 -12.90 -20.88 -10.46
CA LEU A 423 -14.19 -20.22 -10.66
C LEU A 423 -15.34 -21.23 -10.90
N SER A 424 -15.11 -22.29 -11.70
CA SER A 424 -16.09 -23.35 -11.98
C SER A 424 -16.47 -24.18 -10.75
N LYS A 425 -15.65 -24.20 -9.69
CA LYS A 425 -16.04 -24.83 -8.41
C LYS A 425 -17.18 -24.09 -7.73
N ARG A 426 -17.18 -22.75 -7.79
CA ARG A 426 -18.12 -21.88 -7.11
C ARG A 426 -19.30 -21.44 -7.99
N VAL A 427 -19.05 -21.17 -9.28
CA VAL A 427 -20.07 -20.76 -10.25
C VAL A 427 -20.35 -21.89 -11.19
N LYS A 428 -21.61 -22.34 -11.28
CA LYS A 428 -22.05 -23.47 -12.07
C LYS A 428 -22.87 -23.05 -13.29
N GLY A 429 -22.69 -23.74 -14.42
CA GLY A 429 -23.47 -23.54 -15.64
C GLY A 429 -23.13 -22.29 -16.43
N GLN A 430 -21.98 -21.64 -16.18
CA GLN A 430 -21.55 -20.43 -16.82
C GLN A 430 -20.11 -20.58 -17.38
N ASP A 431 -19.83 -21.72 -18.01
CA ASP A 431 -18.45 -22.08 -18.41
C ASP A 431 -17.86 -21.10 -19.45
N GLU A 432 -18.69 -20.60 -20.37
CA GLU A 432 -18.28 -19.63 -21.37
C GLU A 432 -17.94 -18.28 -20.74
N ALA A 433 -18.78 -17.80 -19.81
CA ALA A 433 -18.53 -16.58 -19.04
C ALA A 433 -17.22 -16.66 -18.24
N ILE A 434 -17.00 -17.78 -17.57
CA ILE A 434 -15.78 -18.06 -16.79
C ILE A 434 -14.55 -18.04 -17.71
N LYS A 435 -14.64 -18.66 -18.89
CA LYS A 435 -13.55 -18.70 -19.86
C LYS A 435 -13.17 -17.31 -20.35
N LEU A 436 -14.13 -16.51 -20.84
CA LEU A 436 -13.90 -15.16 -21.36
C LEU A 436 -13.29 -14.23 -20.27
N VAL A 437 -13.84 -14.25 -19.05
CA VAL A 437 -13.29 -13.48 -17.94
C VAL A 437 -11.86 -13.91 -17.63
N SER A 438 -11.58 -15.21 -17.57
CA SER A 438 -10.24 -15.74 -17.26
C SER A 438 -9.22 -15.40 -18.32
N GLU A 439 -9.59 -15.44 -19.61
CA GLU A 439 -8.72 -15.09 -20.74
C GLU A 439 -8.36 -13.60 -20.72
N THR A 440 -9.33 -12.72 -20.48
CA THR A 440 -9.11 -11.27 -20.41
C THR A 440 -8.19 -10.90 -19.23
N ILE A 441 -8.41 -11.51 -18.07
CA ILE A 441 -7.54 -11.30 -16.90
C ILE A 441 -6.13 -11.81 -17.15
N ARG A 442 -5.98 -12.99 -17.81
CA ARG A 442 -4.66 -13.52 -18.17
C ARG A 442 -3.92 -12.57 -19.14
N ARG A 443 -4.61 -12.00 -20.14
CA ARG A 443 -4.03 -10.98 -21.05
C ARG A 443 -3.52 -9.76 -20.29
N ALA A 444 -4.33 -9.23 -19.39
CA ALA A 444 -3.96 -8.07 -18.59
C ALA A 444 -2.77 -8.35 -17.65
N LYS A 445 -2.77 -9.50 -16.98
CA LYS A 445 -1.68 -9.89 -16.08
C LYS A 445 -0.38 -10.27 -16.79
N ALA A 446 -0.45 -10.62 -18.07
CA ALA A 446 0.71 -10.81 -18.93
C ALA A 446 1.30 -9.49 -19.47
N ASN A 447 0.77 -8.32 -19.05
CA ASN A 447 1.15 -6.97 -19.50
C ASN A 447 1.05 -6.78 -21.03
N ILE A 448 0.10 -7.47 -21.68
CA ILE A 448 -0.14 -7.31 -23.12
C ILE A 448 -1.14 -6.18 -23.39
N ASN A 449 -1.98 -5.86 -22.40
CA ASN A 449 -2.96 -4.77 -22.47
C ASN A 449 -2.32 -3.40 -22.25
N ASP A 450 -3.04 -2.33 -22.63
CA ASP A 450 -2.65 -0.95 -22.35
C ASP A 450 -2.50 -0.74 -20.83
N PRO A 451 -1.31 -0.32 -20.34
CA PRO A 451 -1.04 -0.13 -18.92
C PRO A 451 -1.87 1.00 -18.29
N ASN A 452 -2.48 1.87 -19.11
CA ASN A 452 -3.31 2.98 -18.63
C ASN A 452 -4.78 2.60 -18.41
N ARG A 453 -5.20 1.38 -18.74
CA ARG A 453 -6.59 0.92 -18.59
C ARG A 453 -6.76 0.05 -17.32
N PRO A 454 -7.99 -0.12 -16.82
CA PRO A 454 -8.29 -1.12 -15.79
C PRO A 454 -7.85 -2.53 -16.19
N ILE A 455 -7.70 -3.45 -15.22
CA ILE A 455 -7.33 -4.85 -15.49
C ILE A 455 -8.31 -5.52 -16.47
N GLY A 456 -9.59 -5.16 -16.36
CA GLY A 456 -10.62 -5.60 -17.29
C GLY A 456 -11.94 -4.91 -17.04
N SER A 457 -12.71 -4.73 -18.09
CA SER A 457 -14.05 -4.15 -18.08
C SER A 457 -15.04 -5.13 -18.69
N PHE A 458 -16.04 -5.53 -17.92
CA PHE A 458 -16.99 -6.59 -18.26
C PHE A 458 -18.43 -6.07 -18.16
N LEU A 459 -19.27 -6.45 -19.13
CA LEU A 459 -20.70 -6.27 -19.04
C LEU A 459 -21.40 -7.65 -18.99
N PHE A 460 -22.04 -7.95 -17.87
CA PHE A 460 -22.76 -9.20 -17.63
C PHE A 460 -24.24 -9.02 -17.94
N LEU A 461 -24.75 -9.70 -18.94
CA LEU A 461 -26.12 -9.65 -19.41
C LEU A 461 -26.90 -10.89 -19.01
N GLY A 462 -28.18 -10.74 -18.68
CA GLY A 462 -29.10 -11.85 -18.42
C GLY A 462 -30.01 -11.65 -17.22
N PRO A 463 -30.96 -12.55 -16.96
CA PRO A 463 -31.95 -12.41 -15.88
C PRO A 463 -31.32 -12.37 -14.48
N THR A 464 -32.13 -12.06 -13.48
CA THR A 464 -31.68 -12.05 -12.09
C THR A 464 -31.47 -13.50 -11.57
N GLY A 465 -30.54 -13.66 -10.64
CA GLY A 465 -30.36 -14.96 -9.94
C GLY A 465 -29.59 -16.05 -10.68
N ILE A 466 -28.97 -15.76 -11.84
CA ILE A 466 -28.19 -16.72 -12.66
C ILE A 466 -26.70 -16.76 -12.33
N GLY A 467 -26.23 -15.99 -11.35
CA GLY A 467 -24.83 -16.05 -10.88
C GLY A 467 -23.93 -14.89 -11.22
N LYS A 468 -24.41 -13.78 -11.82
CA LYS A 468 -23.60 -12.59 -12.19
C LYS A 468 -22.79 -12.03 -11.01
N THR A 469 -23.46 -11.75 -9.90
CA THR A 469 -22.78 -11.23 -8.68
C THR A 469 -21.92 -12.30 -8.00
N GLU A 470 -22.28 -13.58 -8.11
CA GLU A 470 -21.49 -14.67 -7.54
C GLU A 470 -20.16 -14.88 -8.30
N LEU A 471 -20.16 -14.68 -9.62
CA LEU A 471 -18.93 -14.68 -10.41
C LEU A 471 -18.00 -13.54 -10.00
N ALA A 472 -18.55 -12.33 -9.75
CA ALA A 472 -17.76 -11.21 -9.23
C ALA A 472 -17.13 -11.53 -7.86
N LYS A 473 -17.90 -12.17 -6.95
CA LYS A 473 -17.37 -12.61 -5.64
C LYS A 473 -16.30 -13.70 -5.77
N ALA A 474 -16.53 -14.70 -6.61
CA ALA A 474 -15.57 -15.75 -6.86
C ALA A 474 -14.27 -15.19 -7.46
N LEU A 475 -14.39 -14.17 -8.31
CA LEU A 475 -13.25 -13.49 -8.91
C LEU A 475 -12.46 -12.68 -7.87
N ALA A 476 -13.15 -11.94 -6.98
CA ALA A 476 -12.50 -11.21 -5.89
C ALA A 476 -11.73 -12.15 -4.95
N GLU A 477 -12.34 -13.27 -4.57
CA GLU A 477 -11.71 -14.29 -3.74
C GLU A 477 -10.44 -14.89 -4.39
N ASN A 478 -10.50 -15.19 -5.70
CA ASN A 478 -9.36 -15.79 -6.40
C ASN A 478 -8.22 -14.81 -6.69
N LEU A 479 -8.53 -13.54 -6.99
CA LEU A 479 -7.54 -12.55 -7.38
C LEU A 479 -6.99 -11.73 -6.20
N PHE A 480 -7.84 -11.49 -5.19
CA PHE A 480 -7.52 -10.62 -4.05
C PHE A 480 -7.56 -11.35 -2.70
N ASP A 481 -7.76 -12.69 -2.72
CA ASP A 481 -7.86 -13.56 -1.54
C ASP A 481 -8.94 -13.12 -0.51
N ASP A 482 -9.90 -12.26 -0.91
CA ASP A 482 -11.01 -11.77 -0.08
C ASP A 482 -12.25 -11.50 -0.94
N GLU A 483 -13.34 -12.19 -0.69
CA GLU A 483 -14.61 -12.00 -1.41
C GLU A 483 -15.27 -10.64 -1.14
N ASN A 484 -14.84 -9.91 -0.08
CA ASN A 484 -15.36 -8.60 0.27
C ASN A 484 -14.62 -7.44 -0.46
N ARG A 485 -13.59 -7.74 -1.26
CA ARG A 485 -12.89 -6.76 -2.11
C ARG A 485 -13.73 -6.32 -3.30
N ILE A 486 -15.02 -6.04 -3.05
CA ILE A 486 -15.98 -5.57 -4.04
C ILE A 486 -16.59 -4.25 -3.57
N ILE A 487 -16.45 -3.23 -4.40
CA ILE A 487 -17.13 -1.95 -4.27
C ILE A 487 -18.42 -2.05 -5.09
N ARG A 488 -19.53 -2.33 -4.43
CA ARG A 488 -20.83 -2.44 -5.10
C ARG A 488 -21.55 -1.10 -5.09
N LEU A 489 -22.06 -0.71 -6.26
CA LEU A 489 -22.85 0.49 -6.50
C LEU A 489 -24.10 0.08 -7.28
N ASP A 490 -25.27 0.34 -6.72
CA ASP A 490 -26.55 0.06 -7.34
C ASP A 490 -26.98 1.29 -8.15
N MET A 491 -27.07 1.16 -9.46
CA MET A 491 -27.34 2.29 -10.37
C MET A 491 -28.76 2.82 -10.25
N SER A 492 -29.66 2.11 -9.60
CA SER A 492 -30.98 2.65 -9.26
C SER A 492 -30.93 3.84 -8.28
N GLU A 493 -29.85 3.97 -7.49
CA GLU A 493 -29.61 5.13 -6.62
C GLU A 493 -29.01 6.34 -7.38
N TYR A 494 -28.61 6.15 -8.65
CA TYR A 494 -27.89 7.14 -9.48
C TYR A 494 -28.62 7.50 -10.78
N MET A 495 -29.96 7.51 -10.74
CA MET A 495 -30.81 7.85 -11.88
C MET A 495 -30.87 9.37 -12.14
N GLU A 496 -30.70 10.18 -11.11
CA GLU A 496 -30.78 11.62 -11.19
C GLU A 496 -29.44 12.27 -11.61
N LYS A 497 -29.51 13.41 -12.31
CA LYS A 497 -28.33 14.16 -12.77
C LYS A 497 -27.39 14.56 -11.63
N HIS A 498 -27.93 14.90 -10.47
CA HIS A 498 -27.12 15.28 -9.30
C HIS A 498 -26.42 14.10 -8.59
N SER A 499 -26.72 12.89 -8.99
CA SER A 499 -26.15 11.69 -8.37
C SER A 499 -24.66 11.49 -8.69
N VAL A 500 -24.15 12.13 -9.75
CA VAL A 500 -22.72 12.13 -10.09
C VAL A 500 -21.88 12.69 -8.95
N SER A 501 -22.33 13.76 -8.28
CA SER A 501 -21.63 14.33 -7.13
C SER A 501 -21.51 13.37 -5.94
N LYS A 502 -22.40 12.38 -5.82
CA LYS A 502 -22.25 11.32 -4.81
C LYS A 502 -21.08 10.40 -5.12
N LEU A 503 -20.79 10.16 -6.41
CA LEU A 503 -19.70 9.27 -6.85
C LEU A 503 -18.32 9.92 -6.73
N ILE A 504 -18.19 11.19 -7.18
CA ILE A 504 -16.90 11.90 -7.26
C ILE A 504 -16.68 12.91 -6.12
N GLY A 505 -17.73 13.23 -5.36
CA GLY A 505 -17.74 14.25 -4.31
C GLY A 505 -18.43 15.53 -4.74
N SER A 506 -18.86 16.33 -3.75
CA SER A 506 -19.50 17.64 -3.98
C SER A 506 -18.46 18.68 -4.36
N PRO A 507 -18.78 19.64 -5.27
CA PRO A 507 -17.90 20.75 -5.57
C PRO A 507 -17.58 21.62 -4.33
N PRO A 508 -16.48 22.39 -4.36
CA PRO A 508 -16.14 23.31 -3.28
C PRO A 508 -17.31 24.26 -2.97
N GLY A 509 -17.58 24.46 -1.68
CA GLY A 509 -18.65 25.33 -1.20
C GLY A 509 -20.02 24.65 -1.02
N TYR A 510 -20.20 23.41 -1.40
CA TYR A 510 -21.43 22.65 -1.15
C TYR A 510 -21.31 21.74 0.08
N ILE A 511 -22.47 21.49 0.74
CA ILE A 511 -22.53 20.58 1.90
C ILE A 511 -22.04 19.18 1.50
N GLY A 512 -21.12 18.62 2.28
CA GLY A 512 -20.56 17.28 2.01
C GLY A 512 -19.24 17.27 1.23
N TYR A 513 -18.66 18.43 0.88
CA TYR A 513 -17.35 18.51 0.22
C TYR A 513 -16.25 17.76 0.99
N GLU A 514 -16.28 17.81 2.33
CA GLU A 514 -15.27 17.13 3.18
C GLU A 514 -15.36 15.59 3.16
N LYS A 515 -16.51 15.01 2.79
CA LYS A 515 -16.71 13.54 2.84
C LYS A 515 -16.11 12.81 1.64
N GLY A 516 -15.78 13.52 0.55
CA GLY A 516 -15.34 12.89 -0.71
C GLY A 516 -16.45 12.11 -1.42
N GLY A 517 -16.14 11.53 -2.59
CA GLY A 517 -17.08 10.74 -3.38
C GLY A 517 -17.13 9.28 -2.94
N GLN A 518 -18.28 8.65 -3.02
CA GLN A 518 -18.46 7.25 -2.61
C GLN A 518 -17.63 6.28 -3.45
N LEU A 519 -17.51 6.50 -4.76
CA LEU A 519 -16.68 5.69 -5.64
C LEU A 519 -15.20 6.02 -5.45
N THR A 520 -14.85 7.30 -5.58
CA THR A 520 -13.46 7.75 -5.58
C THR A 520 -12.77 7.46 -4.27
N GLU A 521 -13.42 7.68 -3.12
CA GLU A 521 -12.82 7.43 -1.82
C GLU A 521 -12.68 5.92 -1.52
N LYS A 522 -13.68 5.10 -1.89
CA LYS A 522 -13.58 3.64 -1.71
C LYS A 522 -12.46 3.02 -2.57
N VAL A 523 -12.31 3.49 -3.82
CA VAL A 523 -11.23 3.00 -4.70
C VAL A 523 -9.87 3.49 -4.21
N ARG A 524 -9.77 4.73 -3.73
CA ARG A 524 -8.54 5.25 -3.12
C ARG A 524 -8.08 4.41 -1.93
N GLN A 525 -9.03 4.00 -1.07
CA GLN A 525 -8.74 3.14 0.09
C GLN A 525 -8.47 1.68 -0.31
N ASN A 526 -9.07 1.21 -1.40
CA ASN A 526 -8.96 -0.16 -1.88
C ASN A 526 -8.68 -0.18 -3.40
N PRO A 527 -7.46 0.19 -3.82
CA PRO A 527 -7.12 0.28 -5.25
C PRO A 527 -7.13 -1.07 -5.97
N TYR A 528 -7.06 -2.18 -5.22
CA TYR A 528 -7.21 -3.55 -5.71
C TYR A 528 -8.57 -4.08 -5.30
N SER A 529 -9.56 -3.85 -6.14
CA SER A 529 -10.95 -4.25 -5.89
C SER A 529 -11.70 -4.47 -7.19
N ILE A 530 -12.81 -5.17 -7.09
CA ILE A 530 -13.80 -5.20 -8.15
C ILE A 530 -14.78 -4.06 -7.91
N VAL A 531 -14.97 -3.22 -8.92
CA VAL A 531 -16.01 -2.20 -8.89
C VAL A 531 -17.21 -2.75 -9.67
N LEU A 532 -18.27 -3.07 -8.94
CA LEU A 532 -19.50 -3.66 -9.48
C LEU A 532 -20.58 -2.60 -9.58
N PHE A 533 -20.95 -2.25 -10.82
CA PHE A 533 -22.08 -1.40 -11.14
C PHE A 533 -23.30 -2.28 -11.46
N ASP A 534 -24.24 -2.35 -10.54
CA ASP A 534 -25.42 -3.18 -10.67
C ASP A 534 -26.53 -2.41 -11.38
N GLU A 535 -27.25 -3.04 -12.32
CA GLU A 535 -28.34 -2.47 -13.12
C GLU A 535 -27.94 -1.21 -13.91
N ILE A 536 -26.85 -1.32 -14.69
CA ILE A 536 -26.23 -0.19 -15.42
C ILE A 536 -27.21 0.55 -16.34
N GLU A 537 -28.24 -0.11 -16.84
CA GLU A 537 -29.30 0.47 -17.67
C GLU A 537 -30.10 1.56 -16.96
N LYS A 538 -30.08 1.61 -15.63
CA LYS A 538 -30.75 2.64 -14.83
C LYS A 538 -29.90 3.87 -14.57
N ALA A 539 -28.62 3.80 -14.88
CA ALA A 539 -27.68 4.89 -14.61
C ALA A 539 -27.99 6.13 -15.45
N ASN A 540 -27.81 7.31 -14.86
CA ASN A 540 -27.83 8.55 -15.61
C ASN A 540 -26.70 8.61 -16.63
N ILE A 541 -26.89 9.32 -17.75
CA ILE A 541 -25.93 9.45 -18.83
C ILE A 541 -24.60 10.06 -18.36
N ASP A 542 -24.64 10.93 -17.38
CA ASP A 542 -23.44 11.56 -16.83
C ASP A 542 -22.58 10.56 -16.03
N VAL A 543 -23.20 9.56 -15.40
CA VAL A 543 -22.51 8.42 -14.78
C VAL A 543 -21.84 7.55 -15.83
N LEU A 544 -22.51 7.29 -16.96
CA LEU A 544 -21.91 6.55 -18.07
C LEU A 544 -20.69 7.28 -18.67
N ASN A 545 -20.75 8.61 -18.73
CA ASN A 545 -19.61 9.42 -19.18
C ASN A 545 -18.41 9.33 -18.21
N LEU A 546 -18.64 9.25 -16.89
CA LEU A 546 -17.57 8.98 -15.91
C LEU A 546 -16.95 7.59 -16.11
N LEU A 547 -17.77 6.58 -16.36
CA LEU A 547 -17.29 5.23 -16.62
C LEU A 547 -16.45 5.15 -17.90
N LEU A 548 -16.81 5.91 -18.96
CA LEU A 548 -15.98 6.04 -20.16
C LEU A 548 -14.59 6.56 -19.81
N GLN A 549 -14.49 7.61 -19.00
CA GLN A 549 -13.21 8.16 -18.58
C GLN A 549 -12.38 7.14 -17.79
N ILE A 550 -13.01 6.36 -16.90
CA ILE A 550 -12.33 5.30 -16.15
C ILE A 550 -11.81 4.21 -17.10
N MET A 551 -12.64 3.76 -18.05
CA MET A 551 -12.26 2.69 -18.98
C MET A 551 -11.16 3.11 -19.97
N ASP A 552 -11.08 4.41 -20.34
CA ASP A 552 -10.08 4.90 -21.28
C ASP A 552 -8.75 5.24 -20.59
N ASN A 553 -8.81 5.98 -19.48
CA ASN A 553 -7.62 6.55 -18.84
C ASN A 553 -7.19 5.77 -17.58
N GLY A 554 -8.01 4.81 -17.11
CA GLY A 554 -7.77 4.12 -15.86
C GLY A 554 -7.65 5.05 -14.65
N ALA A 555 -8.20 6.25 -14.73
CA ALA A 555 -8.14 7.26 -13.68
C ALA A 555 -9.36 8.19 -13.72
N LEU A 556 -9.72 8.73 -12.55
CA LEU A 556 -10.82 9.67 -12.41
C LEU A 556 -10.42 10.78 -11.43
N THR A 557 -10.62 12.04 -11.81
CA THR A 557 -10.37 13.17 -10.90
C THR A 557 -11.58 13.36 -9.97
N ASP A 558 -11.33 13.41 -8.67
CA ASP A 558 -12.37 13.69 -7.68
C ASP A 558 -12.70 15.21 -7.61
N SER A 559 -13.71 15.56 -6.82
CA SER A 559 -14.13 16.97 -6.63
C SER A 559 -13.07 17.84 -5.93
N ARG A 560 -12.03 17.25 -5.36
CA ARG A 560 -10.88 17.93 -4.73
C ARG A 560 -9.70 18.11 -5.68
N GLY A 561 -9.81 17.69 -6.94
CA GLY A 561 -8.73 17.73 -7.91
C GLY A 561 -7.74 16.56 -7.82
N ARG A 562 -7.98 15.56 -6.95
CA ARG A 562 -7.08 14.41 -6.80
C ARG A 562 -7.37 13.38 -7.89
N LEU A 563 -6.31 12.89 -8.53
CA LEU A 563 -6.39 11.82 -9.52
C LEU A 563 -6.47 10.46 -8.82
N ILE A 564 -7.60 9.77 -8.95
CA ILE A 564 -7.84 8.45 -8.37
C ILE A 564 -7.54 7.38 -9.41
N ASN A 565 -6.67 6.44 -9.08
CA ASN A 565 -6.16 5.41 -9.97
C ASN A 565 -7.07 4.16 -9.96
N PHE A 566 -7.61 3.79 -11.14
CA PHE A 566 -8.43 2.60 -11.38
C PHE A 566 -7.70 1.51 -12.16
N ARG A 567 -6.41 1.68 -12.50
CA ARG A 567 -5.64 0.72 -13.33
C ARG A 567 -5.55 -0.68 -12.71
N ASN A 568 -5.64 -0.75 -11.40
CA ASN A 568 -5.59 -2.01 -10.66
C ASN A 568 -6.98 -2.55 -10.29
N THR A 569 -8.06 -1.95 -10.76
CA THR A 569 -9.42 -2.41 -10.54
C THR A 569 -9.93 -3.27 -11.69
N ILE A 570 -10.96 -4.06 -11.41
CA ILE A 570 -11.76 -4.75 -12.41
C ILE A 570 -13.14 -4.12 -12.39
N ILE A 571 -13.59 -3.64 -13.53
CA ILE A 571 -14.90 -3.03 -13.70
C ILE A 571 -15.89 -4.10 -14.15
N ILE A 572 -16.93 -4.33 -13.37
CA ILE A 572 -18.02 -5.23 -13.73
C ILE A 572 -19.32 -4.45 -13.73
N MET A 573 -20.03 -4.48 -14.83
CA MET A 573 -21.36 -3.89 -14.99
C MET A 573 -22.36 -5.03 -15.16
N THR A 574 -23.50 -5.00 -14.48
CA THR A 574 -24.56 -5.97 -14.68
C THR A 574 -25.76 -5.30 -15.33
N SER A 575 -26.46 -6.02 -16.19
CA SER A 575 -27.71 -5.57 -16.78
C SER A 575 -28.70 -6.74 -16.89
N ASN A 576 -29.98 -6.40 -16.81
CA ASN A 576 -31.08 -7.33 -17.04
C ASN A 576 -31.62 -7.26 -18.48
N ILE A 577 -31.01 -6.45 -19.35
CA ILE A 577 -31.36 -6.36 -20.76
C ILE A 577 -31.08 -7.69 -21.45
N GLY A 578 -31.95 -8.13 -22.33
CA GLY A 578 -31.85 -9.40 -23.04
C GLY A 578 -32.35 -10.61 -22.22
N ALA A 579 -33.08 -10.36 -21.10
CA ALA A 579 -33.64 -11.41 -20.28
C ALA A 579 -34.94 -12.02 -20.87
N THR A 580 -35.60 -11.37 -21.80
CA THR A 580 -36.98 -11.67 -22.23
C THR A 580 -37.12 -12.18 -23.67
N ASP A 581 -36.06 -12.25 -24.46
CA ASP A 581 -36.20 -12.63 -25.89
C ASP A 581 -35.19 -13.71 -26.32
N ASP A 582 -35.73 -14.80 -26.70
CA ASP A 582 -35.62 -15.63 -27.86
C ASP A 582 -34.91 -16.97 -27.76
N GLU A 583 -35.78 -18.00 -27.77
CA GLU A 583 -35.48 -19.37 -28.28
C GLU A 583 -35.15 -19.43 -29.77
N THR A 584 -35.13 -18.27 -30.48
CA THR A 584 -35.03 -18.22 -31.96
C THR A 584 -33.62 -17.98 -32.50
N LEU A 585 -32.62 -17.77 -31.66
CA LEU A 585 -31.25 -17.52 -32.15
C LEU A 585 -30.45 -18.81 -32.31
N PRO A 586 -29.79 -18.99 -33.47
CA PRO A 586 -28.97 -20.20 -33.73
C PRO A 586 -27.78 -20.23 -32.77
N LYS A 587 -27.61 -21.36 -32.06
CA LYS A 587 -26.55 -21.59 -31.06
C LYS A 587 -25.10 -21.53 -31.61
N ASN A 588 -24.90 -21.34 -32.92
CA ASN A 588 -23.61 -21.50 -33.58
C ASN A 588 -22.97 -20.25 -34.15
N ALA A 589 -23.47 -19.03 -33.82
CA ALA A 589 -22.90 -17.78 -34.36
C ALA A 589 -22.61 -16.78 -33.25
N GLN A 590 -21.53 -16.99 -32.50
CA GLN A 590 -21.09 -16.08 -31.44
C GLN A 590 -20.96 -14.62 -31.90
N ASP A 591 -20.40 -14.38 -33.08
CA ASP A 591 -20.24 -13.02 -33.64
C ASP A 591 -21.57 -12.35 -34.00
N GLU A 592 -22.58 -13.09 -34.41
CA GLU A 592 -23.93 -12.58 -34.72
C GLU A 592 -24.71 -12.29 -33.43
N GLN A 593 -24.60 -13.14 -32.41
CA GLN A 593 -25.20 -12.91 -31.10
C GLN A 593 -24.62 -11.65 -30.42
N ILE A 594 -23.30 -11.44 -30.49
CA ILE A 594 -22.65 -10.24 -29.96
C ILE A 594 -23.12 -8.98 -30.74
N LYS A 595 -23.30 -9.06 -32.06
CA LYS A 595 -23.81 -7.96 -32.87
C LYS A 595 -25.26 -7.61 -32.52
N GLU A 596 -26.11 -8.63 -32.29
CA GLU A 596 -27.50 -8.40 -31.88
C GLU A 596 -27.60 -7.88 -30.44
N LEU A 597 -26.80 -8.41 -29.52
CA LEU A 597 -26.70 -7.87 -28.16
C LEU A 597 -26.25 -6.41 -28.17
N LYS A 598 -25.25 -6.07 -29.00
CA LYS A 598 -24.85 -4.66 -29.18
C LYS A 598 -25.98 -3.82 -29.73
N LYS A 599 -26.79 -4.31 -30.67
CA LYS A 599 -28.00 -3.58 -31.17
C LYS A 599 -29.05 -3.39 -30.07
N LEU A 600 -29.30 -4.42 -29.24
CA LEU A 600 -30.24 -4.33 -28.13
C LEU A 600 -29.79 -3.31 -27.08
N LEU A 601 -28.49 -3.28 -26.77
CA LEU A 601 -27.89 -2.29 -25.86
C LEU A 601 -28.02 -0.87 -26.40
N LEU A 602 -27.84 -0.69 -27.72
CA LEU A 602 -28.01 0.61 -28.40
C LEU A 602 -29.46 1.09 -28.38
N ASN A 603 -30.41 0.17 -28.55
CA ASN A 603 -31.84 0.51 -28.49
C ASN A 603 -32.29 0.91 -27.06
N ASN A 604 -31.58 0.47 -26.04
CA ASN A 604 -31.84 0.75 -24.64
C ASN A 604 -30.98 1.89 -24.04
N GLN A 605 -30.65 2.92 -24.84
CA GLN A 605 -29.97 4.16 -24.44
C GLN A 605 -28.46 4.09 -24.14
N LEU A 606 -27.82 2.93 -24.27
CA LEU A 606 -26.36 2.86 -24.17
C LEU A 606 -25.71 3.33 -25.49
N LYS A 607 -24.85 4.34 -25.40
CA LYS A 607 -24.19 4.90 -26.60
C LYS A 607 -23.23 3.88 -27.22
N PRO A 608 -23.04 3.85 -28.55
CA PRO A 608 -22.10 2.98 -29.24
C PRO A 608 -20.67 3.11 -28.70
N GLU A 609 -20.28 4.32 -28.35
CA GLU A 609 -18.98 4.65 -27.78
C GLU A 609 -18.73 3.90 -26.47
N PHE A 610 -19.73 3.83 -25.58
CA PHE A 610 -19.65 3.12 -24.31
C PHE A 610 -19.46 1.62 -24.51
N VAL A 611 -20.26 1.00 -25.38
CA VAL A 611 -20.19 -0.45 -25.64
C VAL A 611 -18.86 -0.87 -26.27
N ASN A 612 -18.25 0.00 -27.10
CA ASN A 612 -16.96 -0.26 -27.75
C ASN A 612 -15.75 -0.18 -26.79
N ARG A 613 -15.92 0.41 -25.60
CA ARG A 613 -14.86 0.52 -24.59
C ARG A 613 -14.85 -0.65 -23.59
N ILE A 614 -15.89 -1.47 -23.61
CA ILE A 614 -16.00 -2.66 -22.78
C ILE A 614 -15.15 -3.77 -23.42
N ASP A 615 -14.28 -4.39 -22.63
CA ASP A 615 -13.40 -5.47 -23.13
C ASP A 615 -14.20 -6.70 -23.52
N GLU A 616 -15.18 -7.12 -22.68
CA GLU A 616 -16.01 -8.29 -23.00
C GLU A 616 -17.48 -8.06 -22.56
N VAL A 617 -18.39 -8.35 -23.48
CA VAL A 617 -19.83 -8.39 -23.23
C VAL A 617 -20.24 -9.87 -23.11
N ILE A 618 -20.69 -10.27 -21.95
CA ILE A 618 -20.89 -11.68 -21.58
C ILE A 618 -22.36 -11.94 -21.29
N LYS A 619 -22.95 -12.85 -22.07
CA LYS A 619 -24.31 -13.34 -21.84
C LYS A 619 -24.26 -14.52 -20.86
N PHE A 620 -25.01 -14.42 -19.77
CA PHE A 620 -25.22 -15.51 -18.84
C PHE A 620 -26.37 -16.41 -19.29
N ASN A 621 -26.13 -17.71 -19.29
CA ASN A 621 -27.14 -18.68 -19.70
C ASN A 621 -28.18 -18.91 -18.60
N SER A 622 -29.42 -19.28 -18.99
CA SER A 622 -30.42 -19.79 -18.06
C SER A 622 -29.93 -21.07 -17.38
N LEU A 623 -30.40 -21.31 -16.17
CA LEU A 623 -29.94 -22.44 -15.36
C LEU A 623 -30.75 -23.70 -15.70
N ASP A 624 -30.06 -24.72 -16.24
CA ASP A 624 -30.65 -26.04 -16.46
C ASP A 624 -30.85 -26.78 -15.14
N LYS A 625 -31.82 -27.73 -15.11
CA LYS A 625 -32.15 -28.52 -13.92
C LYS A 625 -30.94 -29.16 -13.25
N LYS A 626 -30.01 -29.71 -14.02
CA LYS A 626 -28.75 -30.30 -13.52
C LYS A 626 -27.85 -29.28 -12.83
N VAL A 627 -27.79 -28.06 -13.36
CA VAL A 627 -27.03 -26.95 -12.78
C VAL A 627 -27.66 -26.49 -11.46
N ILE A 628 -29.00 -26.46 -11.39
CA ILE A 628 -29.73 -26.11 -10.17
C ILE A 628 -29.43 -27.13 -9.06
N GLU A 629 -29.43 -28.44 -9.36
CA GLU A 629 -29.06 -29.49 -8.41
C GLU A 629 -27.63 -29.31 -7.88
N GLN A 630 -26.69 -28.93 -8.75
CA GLN A 630 -25.30 -28.62 -8.34
C GLN A 630 -25.23 -27.37 -7.43
N ILE A 631 -26.05 -26.36 -7.67
CA ILE A 631 -26.13 -25.17 -6.82
C ILE A 631 -26.69 -25.53 -5.45
N VAL A 632 -27.77 -26.35 -5.39
CA VAL A 632 -28.32 -26.85 -4.15
C VAL A 632 -27.26 -27.64 -3.36
N LEU A 633 -26.51 -28.51 -4.02
CA LEU A 633 -25.43 -29.27 -3.38
C LEU A 633 -24.33 -28.34 -2.80
N LEU A 634 -23.97 -27.27 -3.51
CA LEU A 634 -23.01 -26.30 -3.00
C LEU A 634 -23.52 -25.59 -1.74
N GLU A 635 -24.77 -25.15 -1.71
CA GLU A 635 -25.35 -24.49 -0.53
C GLU A 635 -25.47 -25.46 0.66
N ILE A 636 -25.86 -26.72 0.41
CA ILE A 636 -25.88 -27.77 1.44
C ILE A 636 -24.45 -28.01 1.98
N ASN A 637 -23.45 -28.08 1.14
CA ASN A 637 -22.05 -28.26 1.58
C ASN A 637 -21.54 -27.08 2.42
N LYS A 638 -21.94 -25.84 2.10
CA LYS A 638 -21.67 -24.69 2.96
C LYS A 638 -22.32 -24.84 4.35
N LEU A 639 -23.55 -25.34 4.38
CA LEU A 639 -24.26 -25.64 5.64
C LEU A 639 -23.56 -26.77 6.44
N LYS A 640 -23.15 -27.86 5.77
CA LYS A 640 -22.38 -28.96 6.39
C LYS A 640 -21.12 -28.45 7.07
N LEU A 641 -20.32 -27.65 6.35
CA LEU A 641 -19.08 -27.08 6.88
C LEU A 641 -19.34 -26.14 8.08
N ARG A 642 -20.40 -25.34 8.03
CA ARG A 642 -20.75 -24.42 9.11
C ARG A 642 -21.17 -25.17 10.38
N LEU A 643 -22.01 -26.22 10.26
CA LEU A 643 -22.43 -27.06 11.37
C LEU A 643 -21.24 -27.83 11.98
N PHE A 644 -20.38 -28.37 11.14
CA PHE A 644 -19.18 -29.06 11.60
C PHE A 644 -18.23 -28.15 12.38
N ARG A 645 -17.94 -26.95 11.85
CA ARG A 645 -17.03 -25.99 12.51
C ARG A 645 -17.57 -25.48 13.85
N ASN A 646 -18.87 -25.19 13.92
CA ASN A 646 -19.45 -24.51 15.08
C ASN A 646 -19.88 -25.46 16.18
N GLN A 647 -20.35 -26.67 15.82
CA GLN A 647 -21.00 -27.59 16.77
C GLN A 647 -20.51 -29.04 16.65
N ASN A 648 -19.58 -29.30 15.71
CA ASN A 648 -19.07 -30.64 15.42
C ASN A 648 -20.19 -31.65 15.03
N ILE A 649 -21.22 -31.16 14.30
CA ILE A 649 -22.34 -31.94 13.81
C ILE A 649 -22.14 -32.22 12.32
N THR A 650 -22.37 -33.48 11.91
CA THR A 650 -22.33 -33.88 10.50
C THR A 650 -23.76 -34.18 10.01
N ILE A 651 -24.14 -33.68 8.83
CA ILE A 651 -25.42 -34.01 8.19
C ILE A 651 -25.19 -34.80 6.90
N ASN A 652 -25.93 -35.88 6.70
CA ASN A 652 -25.97 -36.65 5.46
C ASN A 652 -27.30 -36.35 4.75
N VAL A 653 -27.17 -35.82 3.54
CA VAL A 653 -28.33 -35.43 2.71
C VAL A 653 -28.33 -36.30 1.48
N ASP A 654 -29.45 -37.02 1.26
CA ASP A 654 -29.61 -37.91 0.11
C ASP A 654 -29.84 -37.13 -1.18
N ASP A 655 -29.45 -37.72 -2.32
CA ASP A 655 -29.59 -37.11 -3.66
C ASP A 655 -31.08 -36.81 -3.99
N GLU A 656 -32.02 -37.58 -3.44
CA GLU A 656 -33.45 -37.31 -3.58
C GLU A 656 -33.84 -35.96 -2.94
N VAL A 657 -33.26 -35.60 -1.79
CA VAL A 657 -33.51 -34.33 -1.11
C VAL A 657 -32.98 -33.18 -1.96
N ILE A 658 -31.80 -33.35 -2.59
CA ILE A 658 -31.20 -32.36 -3.49
C ILE A 658 -32.13 -32.08 -4.68
N SER A 659 -32.60 -33.14 -5.35
CA SER A 659 -33.50 -33.02 -6.49
C SER A 659 -34.87 -32.43 -6.08
N PHE A 660 -35.35 -32.76 -4.88
CA PHE A 660 -36.60 -32.21 -4.32
C PHE A 660 -36.47 -30.70 -4.06
N ILE A 661 -35.36 -30.27 -3.44
CA ILE A 661 -35.11 -28.85 -3.19
C ILE A 661 -34.96 -28.11 -4.54
N ALA A 662 -34.23 -28.69 -5.50
CA ALA A 662 -34.06 -28.11 -6.83
C ALA A 662 -35.39 -27.88 -7.55
N LYS A 663 -36.35 -28.83 -7.42
CA LYS A 663 -37.67 -28.75 -8.05
C LYS A 663 -38.56 -27.69 -7.39
N ASN A 664 -38.53 -27.58 -6.06
CA ASN A 664 -39.49 -26.74 -5.31
C ASN A 664 -38.96 -25.32 -5.04
N ALA A 665 -37.65 -25.12 -5.11
CA ALA A 665 -37.01 -23.85 -4.81
C ALA A 665 -36.64 -23.03 -6.06
N TYR A 666 -36.69 -23.61 -7.26
CA TYR A 666 -36.37 -22.88 -8.49
C TYR A 666 -37.59 -22.12 -9.00
N ASP A 667 -37.36 -20.89 -9.41
CA ASP A 667 -38.34 -20.01 -10.05
C ASP A 667 -37.70 -19.40 -11.30
N GLU A 668 -38.34 -19.54 -12.46
CA GLU A 668 -37.83 -19.04 -13.73
C GLU A 668 -37.60 -17.51 -13.71
N ALA A 669 -38.41 -16.75 -12.99
CA ALA A 669 -38.27 -15.29 -12.89
C ALA A 669 -37.14 -14.84 -11.95
N PHE A 670 -36.85 -15.63 -10.91
CA PHE A 670 -35.88 -15.28 -9.85
C PHE A 670 -34.62 -16.13 -9.87
N GLY A 671 -34.54 -17.12 -10.75
CA GLY A 671 -33.39 -18.02 -10.91
C GLY A 671 -33.11 -18.84 -9.65
N ALA A 672 -31.84 -18.94 -9.26
CA ALA A 672 -31.40 -19.68 -8.08
C ALA A 672 -31.53 -18.89 -6.75
N ARG A 673 -31.97 -17.63 -6.76
CA ARG A 673 -32.11 -16.78 -5.56
C ARG A 673 -32.99 -17.41 -4.45
N PRO A 674 -34.15 -18.04 -4.76
CA PRO A 674 -34.98 -18.62 -3.75
C PRO A 674 -34.41 -19.88 -3.06
N ILE A 675 -33.44 -20.57 -3.67
CA ILE A 675 -32.85 -21.83 -3.16
C ILE A 675 -32.32 -21.66 -1.74
N ARG A 676 -31.54 -20.61 -1.49
CA ARG A 676 -30.95 -20.34 -0.18
C ARG A 676 -32.05 -20.12 0.88
N ARG A 677 -33.08 -19.36 0.54
CA ARG A 677 -34.22 -19.10 1.44
C ARG A 677 -35.02 -20.35 1.72
N TYR A 678 -35.19 -21.21 0.70
CA TYR A 678 -35.87 -22.49 0.85
C TYR A 678 -35.10 -23.43 1.79
N ILE A 679 -33.77 -23.54 1.62
CA ILE A 679 -32.92 -24.33 2.53
C ILE A 679 -33.00 -23.78 3.95
N GLN A 680 -32.93 -22.46 4.12
CA GLN A 680 -33.03 -21.81 5.42
C GLN A 680 -34.36 -22.14 6.13
N ASN A 681 -35.48 -21.99 5.43
CA ASN A 681 -36.80 -22.21 6.03
C ASN A 681 -37.10 -23.67 6.30
N ASN A 682 -36.73 -24.58 5.40
CA ASN A 682 -37.15 -25.97 5.45
C ASN A 682 -36.13 -26.94 6.07
N LEU A 683 -34.85 -26.57 6.08
CA LEU A 683 -33.76 -27.40 6.63
C LEU A 683 -33.06 -26.75 7.83
N GLU A 684 -32.54 -25.51 7.70
CA GLU A 684 -31.81 -24.86 8.78
C GLU A 684 -32.70 -24.61 10.01
N SER A 685 -33.94 -24.14 9.80
CA SER A 685 -34.90 -23.91 10.91
C SER A 685 -35.27 -25.19 11.66
N LYS A 686 -35.43 -26.32 10.92
CA LYS A 686 -35.73 -27.63 11.54
C LYS A 686 -34.52 -28.13 12.34
N LEU A 687 -33.31 -28.01 11.79
CA LEU A 687 -32.06 -28.36 12.49
C LEU A 687 -31.86 -27.49 13.75
N ALA A 688 -32.08 -26.19 13.66
CA ALA A 688 -31.98 -25.28 14.79
C ALA A 688 -32.91 -25.65 15.95
N SER A 689 -34.18 -25.96 15.65
CA SER A 689 -35.14 -26.39 16.67
C SER A 689 -34.69 -27.68 17.36
N LEU A 690 -34.21 -28.68 16.61
CA LEU A 690 -33.75 -29.96 17.16
C LEU A 690 -32.46 -29.81 18.01
N ILE A 691 -31.59 -28.87 17.64
CA ILE A 691 -30.37 -28.56 18.42
C ILE A 691 -30.75 -27.86 19.74
N ILE A 692 -31.66 -26.87 19.68
CA ILE A 692 -32.15 -26.16 20.88
C ILE A 692 -32.86 -27.10 21.84
N ASP A 693 -33.67 -28.04 21.30
CA ASP A 693 -34.35 -29.09 22.09
C ASP A 693 -33.43 -30.17 22.66
N ASN A 694 -32.09 -30.05 22.44
CA ASN A 694 -31.08 -31.06 22.82
C ASN A 694 -31.36 -32.48 22.25
N LYS A 695 -32.12 -32.58 21.16
CA LYS A 695 -32.36 -33.83 20.42
C LYS A 695 -31.18 -34.22 19.54
N ILE A 696 -30.37 -33.24 19.14
CA ILE A 696 -29.13 -33.38 18.40
C ILE A 696 -27.98 -32.92 19.30
N LYS A 697 -26.92 -33.73 19.41
CA LYS A 697 -25.73 -33.47 20.23
C LYS A 697 -24.49 -33.31 19.36
N SER A 698 -23.43 -32.72 19.93
CA SER A 698 -22.13 -32.68 19.32
C SER A 698 -21.64 -34.09 18.94
N ASN A 699 -21.02 -34.23 17.77
CA ASN A 699 -20.59 -35.51 17.15
C ASN A 699 -21.73 -36.41 16.61
N ASP A 700 -22.96 -35.93 16.52
CA ASP A 700 -24.02 -36.71 15.87
C ASP A 700 -23.91 -36.61 14.35
N ASN A 701 -24.20 -37.73 13.68
CA ASN A 701 -24.37 -37.82 12.24
C ASN A 701 -25.88 -37.94 11.92
N ILE A 702 -26.40 -36.98 11.19
CA ILE A 702 -27.84 -36.77 11.05
C ILE A 702 -28.23 -37.00 9.59
N PRO A 703 -29.03 -38.07 9.30
CA PRO A 703 -29.59 -38.24 7.97
C PRO A 703 -30.75 -37.27 7.73
N VAL A 704 -30.78 -36.72 6.52
CA VAL A 704 -31.88 -35.88 6.04
C VAL A 704 -32.54 -36.58 4.87
N ILE A 705 -33.82 -36.91 5.01
CA ILE A 705 -34.63 -37.67 4.05
C ILE A 705 -35.88 -36.90 3.65
N ILE A 706 -36.59 -37.40 2.64
CA ILE A 706 -37.95 -36.96 2.28
C ILE A 706 -38.96 -37.88 2.89
N ASP A 707 -39.89 -37.35 3.66
CA ASP A 707 -41.07 -38.07 4.17
C ASP A 707 -42.34 -37.25 3.87
N LYS A 708 -43.33 -37.89 3.22
CA LYS A 708 -44.61 -37.25 2.85
C LYS A 708 -44.49 -35.90 2.14
N ASN A 709 -43.54 -35.80 1.21
CA ASN A 709 -43.26 -34.58 0.41
C ASN A 709 -42.72 -33.38 1.24
N GLU A 710 -42.10 -33.66 2.40
CA GLU A 710 -41.41 -32.70 3.25
C GLU A 710 -39.99 -33.16 3.60
N ILE A 711 -39.11 -32.22 3.84
CA ILE A 711 -37.75 -32.50 4.33
C ILE A 711 -37.84 -32.87 5.82
N LYS A 712 -37.42 -34.08 6.17
CA LYS A 712 -37.39 -34.58 7.55
C LYS A 712 -35.94 -34.82 7.99
N VAL A 713 -35.64 -34.34 9.16
CA VAL A 713 -34.36 -34.58 9.85
C VAL A 713 -34.56 -35.76 10.79
N VAL A 714 -33.86 -36.85 10.57
CA VAL A 714 -34.04 -38.09 11.39
C VAL A 714 -33.09 -38.00 12.59
N THR A 715 -33.66 -38.12 13.79
CA THR A 715 -32.89 -38.16 15.03
C THR A 715 -32.74 -39.60 15.51
N LYS A 716 -31.71 -39.91 16.31
CA LYS A 716 -31.51 -41.26 16.89
C LYS A 716 -32.71 -41.82 17.65
N LYS A 717 -33.65 -40.98 18.06
CA LYS A 717 -34.91 -41.41 18.67
C LYS A 717 -35.96 -41.87 17.64
N ASP A 718 -35.86 -41.42 16.43
CA ASP A 718 -36.78 -41.76 15.34
C ASP A 718 -36.39 -43.07 14.64
N GLU A 719 -35.16 -43.60 14.86
CA GLU A 719 -34.73 -44.93 14.37
C GLU A 719 -35.29 -46.09 15.20
N PHE A 720 -35.84 -45.81 16.38
CA PHE A 720 -36.42 -46.83 17.29
C PHE A 720 -37.95 -46.86 17.32
N ASN A 721 -38.65 -46.08 16.52
CA ASN A 721 -40.08 -46.13 16.27
C ASN A 721 -40.36 -46.45 14.80
#